data_ce098a543613e57e5deb2689e4d1e60c
#
_entry.id   ce098a543613e57e5deb2689e4d1e60c
#
_cell.length_a   1.000
_cell.length_b   1.000
_cell.length_c   1.000
_cell.angle_alpha   90.00
_cell.angle_beta   90.00
_cell.angle_gamma   90.00
#
_symmetry.space_group_name_H-M   'P 1'
#
loop_
_entity.id
_entity.type
_entity.pdbx_description
1 polymer ?
#
loop_
_entity_poly.entity_id
_entity_poly.type
_entity_poly.pdbx_seq_one_letter_code
_entity_poly.pdbx_strand_id
1 'polypeptide(L)'
;MEIDKHFNIYPAEEQVYLQYINNTIEPNINKILSININTNEVKLENPDIIKQKNLVRSINAKAILGIINIKDVEYVLFVSSNKIVGKMKGEFIFKISEVEFCEIPNNKINKVENIDEKNQIQEYKEGISKLLKLGFYYSFGLDLTNSQQNQFKINYSNKKKTNNENIKLNAYDEKIREIYNTSYKKYFFNYNLYKRFIDQDTLEPIDYTFITPVICGYIGIFEHLIENRPFQFILITRRSQNNAGTRYNTRGVNDDGNVANFCESEQIVIYKNILCSYCQLRGSAPIFFEQIGLRANTDITRDKNMTINAFNRHLKEMQEDFKLICFINLLNKKKATESPIIKEFEQQIEFKVNEKPKFRYIYFDMQNECPKDNYSNIDNLMNTLSPFINLFNFFSYDLTNNNIYSIQKGTMRTNCLDCLDRTNVIQTRISWKVLEKMFTFLQIDNNTISNIFNQNENFFTLGENYFKEGIKNIWAENGDLISIQYAGTESTITTVTKTGGHTFKGFIKHSIATVSRFYQGSFEDDFKQECIDTFLQKYTNNNYISEEEKDQLFSRKEEFTRFMDFTLFIGNFNLAEKNLDNDNDIIIWLTSYQNHLLENIAYDEKENQDINDIKKKLPEFYILGFEEVKSNTEKKIKDKVTSVLNKINANSETPYQFMKELQQSDTYILVFVKASCIKYVKNFDQQFIKTSYVTRKGSCLLRFNINDTTVALSCNHLSYGEDKNEERKEEITDILNTNFKKYPNLIFKNYDYFFLFGDLNIRIDLWVNDQLILDLVKYHSRETNYDFTKLYQYDQFLKYVKENNIISEMCEPEIRFSPTYKYNIGNTQYDVTKRTPSWCDRIFYKKFSKTKPLAYNKCLLTVSDHQPIYGVYKIRTEIINKEQKQNVLNQIIKNRQKNQKLEHKNNNDALHNLNKNNNNESEGNNTKDFLNIMTNAN
;
A
#
# COMPACT_ATOMS: atom_id res chain seq x y z
N MET A 1 14.17 -21.20 35.42
CA MET A 1 15.22 -21.36 34.40
C MET A 1 15.23 -20.10 33.55
N GLU A 2 16.18 -19.23 33.72
CA GLU A 2 16.43 -18.14 32.81
C GLU A 2 16.77 -18.73 31.43
N ILE A 3 16.17 -18.15 30.39
CA ILE A 3 16.46 -18.55 29.02
C ILE A 3 17.81 -17.93 28.69
N ASP A 4 18.85 -18.73 28.68
CA ASP A 4 20.26 -18.31 28.46
C ASP A 4 20.54 -18.15 26.94
N LYS A 5 19.52 -17.63 26.21
CA LYS A 5 19.59 -17.23 24.80
C LYS A 5 19.63 -15.71 24.72
N HIS A 6 20.68 -15.16 24.13
CA HIS A 6 20.82 -13.71 23.97
C HIS A 6 21.66 -13.37 22.75
N PHE A 7 21.55 -12.14 22.32
CA PHE A 7 22.40 -11.58 21.29
C PHE A 7 23.26 -10.48 21.88
N ASN A 8 24.49 -10.40 21.39
CA ASN A 8 25.37 -9.27 21.64
C ASN A 8 25.62 -8.54 20.30
N ILE A 9 25.52 -7.23 20.32
CA ILE A 9 25.78 -6.39 19.14
C ILE A 9 27.07 -5.61 19.42
N TYR A 10 28.04 -5.73 18.53
CA TYR A 10 29.33 -5.05 18.63
C TYR A 10 29.45 -4.04 17.47
N PRO A 11 29.21 -2.73 17.69
CA PRO A 11 29.50 -1.70 16.72
C PRO A 11 31.02 -1.48 16.61
N ALA A 12 31.53 -1.54 15.37
CA ALA A 12 32.92 -1.25 15.02
C ALA A 12 32.97 -0.26 13.85
N GLU A 13 34.17 0.30 13.55
CA GLU A 13 34.32 1.36 12.57
C GLU A 13 33.82 1.01 11.16
N GLU A 14 34.05 -0.23 10.71
CA GLU A 14 33.68 -0.68 9.35
C GLU A 14 32.63 -1.77 9.31
N GLN A 15 32.27 -2.36 10.45
CA GLN A 15 31.38 -3.50 10.53
C GLN A 15 30.58 -3.50 11.83
N VAL A 16 29.35 -4.02 11.76
CA VAL A 16 28.57 -4.36 12.95
C VAL A 16 28.54 -5.88 13.07
N TYR A 17 28.92 -6.42 14.24
CA TYR A 17 28.89 -7.85 14.53
C TYR A 17 27.68 -8.19 15.40
N LEU A 18 26.93 -9.20 15.00
CA LEU A 18 25.81 -9.78 15.73
C LEU A 18 26.25 -11.15 16.22
N GLN A 19 26.36 -11.35 17.51
CA GLN A 19 26.69 -12.64 18.12
C GLN A 19 25.43 -13.24 18.72
N TYR A 20 25.11 -14.47 18.36
CA TYR A 20 24.08 -15.29 18.99
C TYR A 20 24.71 -16.28 19.94
N ILE A 21 24.28 -16.32 21.20
CA ILE A 21 24.73 -17.24 22.23
C ILE A 21 23.55 -18.04 22.76
N ASN A 22 23.73 -19.35 22.85
CA ASN A 22 22.77 -20.25 23.46
C ASN A 22 23.52 -21.34 24.28
N ASN A 23 23.50 -21.17 25.58
CA ASN A 23 24.17 -22.09 26.54
C ASN A 23 23.24 -23.19 27.06
N THR A 24 21.97 -23.24 26.63
CA THR A 24 20.97 -24.23 27.07
C THR A 24 21.04 -25.55 26.29
N ILE A 25 21.87 -25.60 25.24
CA ILE A 25 22.04 -26.76 24.34
C ILE A 25 23.50 -27.20 24.38
N GLU A 26 23.73 -28.51 24.38
CA GLU A 26 25.07 -29.07 24.21
C GLU A 26 25.23 -29.67 22.81
N PRO A 27 26.27 -29.28 22.03
CA PRO A 27 27.27 -28.26 22.39
C PRO A 27 26.71 -26.84 22.35
N ASN A 28 27.24 -25.94 23.18
CA ASN A 28 26.86 -24.53 23.23
C ASN A 28 26.93 -23.90 21.84
N ILE A 29 25.90 -23.18 21.47
CA ILE A 29 25.85 -22.49 20.17
C ILE A 29 26.40 -21.07 20.34
N ASN A 30 27.44 -20.75 19.58
CA ASN A 30 28.00 -19.41 19.44
C ASN A 30 28.20 -19.13 17.95
N LYS A 31 27.37 -18.27 17.39
CA LYS A 31 27.40 -17.89 15.96
C LYS A 31 27.56 -16.39 15.84
N ILE A 32 28.31 -15.94 14.87
CA ILE A 32 28.56 -14.51 14.63
C ILE A 32 28.24 -14.17 13.17
N LEU A 33 27.45 -13.10 12.99
CA LEU A 33 27.14 -12.51 11.72
C LEU A 33 27.78 -11.12 11.65
N SER A 34 28.54 -10.83 10.60
CA SER A 34 29.05 -9.48 10.32
C SER A 34 28.23 -8.76 9.26
N ILE A 35 28.03 -7.46 9.46
CA ILE A 35 27.41 -6.55 8.51
C ILE A 35 28.46 -5.56 8.10
N ASN A 36 28.96 -5.63 6.86
CA ASN A 36 29.94 -4.70 6.34
C ASN A 36 29.26 -3.38 5.94
N ILE A 37 29.78 -2.27 6.41
CA ILE A 37 29.24 -0.92 6.21
C ILE A 37 29.42 -0.44 4.77
N ASN A 38 30.59 -0.74 4.17
CA ASN A 38 30.96 -0.22 2.86
C ASN A 38 30.38 -1.04 1.69
N THR A 39 30.35 -2.37 1.85
CA THR A 39 29.88 -3.30 0.80
C THR A 39 28.44 -3.73 0.99
N ASN A 40 27.82 -3.39 2.11
CA ASN A 40 26.49 -3.88 2.50
C ASN A 40 26.39 -5.41 2.58
N GLU A 41 27.51 -6.12 2.57
CA GLU A 41 27.56 -7.56 2.62
C GLU A 41 27.34 -8.06 4.05
N VAL A 42 26.57 -9.13 4.18
CA VAL A 42 26.34 -9.82 5.45
C VAL A 42 26.97 -11.21 5.33
N LYS A 43 27.80 -11.59 6.33
CA LYS A 43 28.54 -12.86 6.32
C LYS A 43 28.49 -13.55 7.68
N LEU A 44 28.54 -14.89 7.64
CA LEU A 44 28.80 -15.70 8.82
C LEU A 44 30.31 -15.71 9.10
N GLU A 45 30.68 -15.38 10.33
CA GLU A 45 32.07 -15.24 10.74
C GLU A 45 32.49 -16.37 11.73
N ASN A 46 33.80 -16.55 11.87
CA ASN A 46 34.35 -17.42 12.90
C ASN A 46 34.03 -16.84 14.30
N PRO A 47 33.60 -17.65 15.29
CA PRO A 47 33.35 -17.21 16.65
C PRO A 47 34.52 -16.50 17.35
N ASP A 48 35.76 -16.73 16.92
CA ASP A 48 36.94 -16.06 17.50
C ASP A 48 37.15 -14.62 16.98
N ILE A 49 36.40 -14.16 16.00
CA ILE A 49 36.56 -12.81 15.39
C ILE A 49 36.43 -11.69 16.42
N ILE A 50 35.55 -11.85 17.43
CA ILE A 50 35.36 -10.88 18.51
C ILE A 50 36.66 -10.69 19.31
N LYS A 51 37.35 -11.78 19.61
CA LYS A 51 38.65 -11.75 20.32
C LYS A 51 39.77 -11.21 19.44
N GLN A 52 39.82 -11.67 18.17
CA GLN A 52 40.85 -11.23 17.20
C GLN A 52 40.79 -9.72 16.96
N LYS A 53 39.59 -9.14 16.94
CA LYS A 53 39.37 -7.69 16.73
C LYS A 53 39.31 -6.88 18.02
N ASN A 54 39.54 -7.48 19.18
CA ASN A 54 39.50 -6.83 20.50
C ASN A 54 38.20 -6.01 20.74
N LEU A 55 37.03 -6.57 20.35
CA LEU A 55 35.77 -5.90 20.52
C LEU A 55 35.29 -5.99 21.98
N VAL A 56 35.41 -4.89 22.73
CA VAL A 56 35.14 -4.85 24.18
C VAL A 56 33.71 -4.37 24.51
N ARG A 57 33.14 -3.46 23.70
CA ARG A 57 31.82 -2.91 23.95
C ARG A 57 30.75 -3.70 23.21
N SER A 58 29.83 -4.30 23.95
CA SER A 58 28.66 -4.97 23.39
C SER A 58 27.36 -4.39 23.94
N ILE A 59 26.34 -4.43 23.12
CA ILE A 59 24.96 -4.10 23.49
C ILE A 59 24.22 -5.43 23.59
N ASN A 60 23.59 -5.71 24.72
CA ASN A 60 22.82 -6.93 24.92
C ASN A 60 21.44 -6.78 24.31
N ALA A 61 21.01 -7.74 23.49
CA ALA A 61 19.72 -7.79 22.85
C ALA A 61 19.01 -9.11 23.16
N LYS A 62 17.69 -9.03 23.36
CA LYS A 62 16.83 -10.22 23.58
C LYS A 62 16.43 -10.88 22.24
N ALA A 63 16.29 -10.11 21.16
CA ALA A 63 16.04 -10.60 19.81
C ALA A 63 16.49 -9.55 18.79
N ILE A 64 16.96 -9.98 17.64
CA ILE A 64 17.24 -9.10 16.48
C ILE A 64 15.96 -9.01 15.66
N LEU A 65 15.52 -7.80 15.30
CA LEU A 65 14.35 -7.57 14.46
C LEU A 65 14.69 -7.36 12.99
N GLY A 66 15.97 -7.10 12.68
CA GLY A 66 16.49 -6.89 11.34
C GLY A 66 17.12 -5.51 11.16
N ILE A 67 17.29 -5.08 9.91
CA ILE A 67 17.86 -3.78 9.54
C ILE A 67 16.73 -2.87 9.06
N ILE A 68 16.61 -1.70 9.68
CA ILE A 68 15.63 -0.67 9.34
C ILE A 68 16.33 0.56 8.77
N ASN A 69 15.79 1.13 7.69
CA ASN A 69 16.20 2.42 7.15
C ASN A 69 15.23 3.50 7.63
N ILE A 70 15.75 4.59 8.22
CA ILE A 70 15.01 5.75 8.66
C ILE A 70 15.67 6.98 8.05
N LYS A 71 15.02 7.66 7.09
CA LYS A 71 15.56 8.85 6.42
C LYS A 71 17.00 8.64 5.91
N ASP A 72 17.19 7.54 5.17
CA ASP A 72 18.46 7.11 4.56
C ASP A 72 19.57 6.72 5.55
N VAL A 73 19.30 6.68 6.84
CA VAL A 73 20.22 6.12 7.86
C VAL A 73 19.76 4.73 8.24
N GLU A 74 20.68 3.78 8.26
CA GLU A 74 20.40 2.38 8.59
C GLU A 74 20.72 2.04 10.05
N TYR A 75 19.88 1.22 10.65
CA TYR A 75 20.01 0.76 12.01
C TYR A 75 19.76 -0.72 12.12
N VAL A 76 20.54 -1.44 12.93
CA VAL A 76 20.10 -2.73 13.48
C VAL A 76 19.05 -2.45 14.54
N LEU A 77 17.83 -2.91 14.29
CA LEU A 77 16.70 -2.81 15.21
C LEU A 77 16.64 -4.09 16.05
N PHE A 78 16.57 -3.95 17.37
CA PHE A 78 16.56 -5.09 18.29
C PHE A 78 15.68 -4.87 19.52
N VAL A 79 15.28 -5.97 20.14
CA VAL A 79 14.51 -5.97 21.39
C VAL A 79 15.49 -5.88 22.56
N SER A 80 15.41 -4.82 23.34
CA SER A 80 16.20 -4.64 24.58
C SER A 80 15.47 -5.21 25.81
N SER A 81 14.11 -5.19 25.81
CA SER A 81 13.30 -5.73 26.90
C SER A 81 12.04 -6.43 26.38
N ASN A 82 11.67 -7.55 27.02
CA ASN A 82 10.46 -8.30 26.71
C ASN A 82 9.73 -8.76 27.99
N LYS A 83 8.47 -9.19 27.81
CA LYS A 83 7.66 -9.86 28.85
C LYS A 83 7.27 -11.25 28.38
N ILE A 84 7.35 -12.24 29.25
CA ILE A 84 6.83 -13.58 28.99
C ILE A 84 5.29 -13.52 29.06
N VAL A 85 4.62 -13.99 28.00
CA VAL A 85 3.17 -14.13 27.93
C VAL A 85 2.74 -15.47 28.54
N GLY A 86 3.49 -16.52 28.23
CA GLY A 86 3.26 -17.88 28.72
C GLY A 86 4.00 -18.91 27.86
N LYS A 87 3.54 -20.15 27.92
CA LYS A 87 4.11 -21.26 27.12
C LYS A 87 3.04 -21.92 26.28
N MET A 88 3.41 -22.36 25.08
CA MET A 88 2.64 -23.24 24.21
C MET A 88 3.55 -24.38 23.75
N LYS A 89 3.10 -25.63 23.86
CA LYS A 89 3.92 -26.83 23.50
C LYS A 89 5.32 -26.80 24.18
N GLY A 90 5.42 -26.29 25.40
CA GLY A 90 6.68 -26.17 26.14
C GLY A 90 7.55 -24.96 25.80
N GLU A 91 7.27 -24.23 24.72
CA GLU A 91 8.04 -23.08 24.24
C GLU A 91 7.46 -21.75 24.74
N PHE A 92 8.35 -20.82 25.06
CA PHE A 92 7.95 -19.49 25.53
C PHE A 92 7.50 -18.56 24.41
N ILE A 93 6.49 -17.75 24.72
CA ILE A 93 6.01 -16.64 23.90
C ILE A 93 6.34 -15.33 24.60
N PHE A 94 6.96 -14.40 23.87
CA PHE A 94 7.40 -13.11 24.36
C PHE A 94 6.60 -11.97 23.73
N LYS A 95 6.26 -10.95 24.54
CA LYS A 95 5.76 -9.66 24.10
C LYS A 95 6.88 -8.64 24.14
N ILE A 96 7.07 -7.86 23.09
CA ILE A 96 8.04 -6.77 23.04
C ILE A 96 7.63 -5.67 24.03
N SER A 97 8.58 -5.27 24.92
CA SER A 97 8.40 -4.17 25.87
C SER A 97 9.20 -2.94 25.48
N GLU A 98 10.46 -3.15 25.02
CA GLU A 98 11.34 -2.07 24.58
C GLU A 98 12.18 -2.52 23.40
N VAL A 99 12.48 -1.58 22.51
CA VAL A 99 13.39 -1.74 21.38
C VAL A 99 14.40 -0.62 21.35
N GLU A 100 15.56 -0.91 20.81
CA GLU A 100 16.64 0.05 20.60
C GLU A 100 17.20 -0.08 19.18
N PHE A 101 18.00 0.93 18.80
CA PHE A 101 18.55 1.09 17.45
C PHE A 101 20.07 1.22 17.56
N CYS A 102 20.80 0.31 16.95
CA CYS A 102 22.24 0.41 16.78
C CYS A 102 22.52 0.94 15.37
N GLU A 103 23.07 2.13 15.26
CA GLU A 103 23.39 2.74 13.98
C GLU A 103 24.44 1.93 13.23
N ILE A 104 24.21 1.73 11.92
CA ILE A 104 25.20 1.18 11.00
C ILE A 104 25.90 2.37 10.35
N PRO A 105 27.15 2.71 10.75
CA PRO A 105 27.84 3.89 10.22
C PRO A 105 28.00 3.79 8.70
N ASN A 106 27.78 4.85 7.96
CA ASN A 106 27.92 4.87 6.50
C ASN A 106 28.86 6.01 6.09
N ASN A 107 30.03 5.66 5.60
CA ASN A 107 31.04 6.65 5.17
C ASN A 107 30.67 7.40 3.88
N LYS A 108 29.66 6.94 3.14
CA LYS A 108 29.20 7.55 1.86
C LYS A 108 28.12 8.61 2.05
N ILE A 109 27.43 8.59 3.17
CA ILE A 109 26.46 9.63 3.50
C ILE A 109 27.19 10.60 4.41
N ASN A 110 27.49 11.80 3.92
CA ASN A 110 27.97 12.90 4.73
C ASN A 110 27.14 12.96 6.02
N LYS A 111 27.82 13.06 7.17
CA LYS A 111 27.18 13.19 8.48
C LYS A 111 25.96 14.08 8.34
N VAL A 112 24.79 13.61 8.75
CA VAL A 112 23.60 14.45 8.85
C VAL A 112 23.98 15.64 9.72
N GLU A 113 24.37 16.75 9.12
CA GLU A 113 24.84 17.94 9.81
C GLU A 113 23.67 18.82 10.25
N ASN A 114 22.50 18.61 9.62
CA ASN A 114 21.30 19.39 9.91
C ASN A 114 20.64 18.90 11.20
N ILE A 115 20.51 19.78 12.17
CA ILE A 115 19.88 19.52 13.47
C ILE A 115 18.42 19.07 13.30
N ASP A 116 17.70 19.62 12.31
CA ASP A 116 16.30 19.30 12.05
C ASP A 116 16.13 17.84 11.56
N GLU A 117 17.04 17.34 10.73
CA GLU A 117 17.02 15.94 10.28
C GLU A 117 17.30 14.97 11.44
N LYS A 118 18.23 15.32 12.33
CA LYS A 118 18.50 14.52 13.54
C LYS A 118 17.28 14.43 14.45
N ASN A 119 16.60 15.55 14.64
CA ASN A 119 15.38 15.59 15.44
C ASN A 119 14.27 14.74 14.80
N GLN A 120 14.09 14.84 13.50
CA GLN A 120 13.12 13.99 12.76
C GLN A 120 13.45 12.50 12.90
N ILE A 121 14.69 12.08 12.70
CA ILE A 121 15.12 10.68 12.89
C ILE A 121 14.79 10.20 14.31
N GLN A 122 15.04 11.03 15.30
CA GLN A 122 14.75 10.71 16.71
C GLN A 122 13.24 10.54 16.94
N GLU A 123 12.40 11.41 16.35
CA GLU A 123 10.95 11.29 16.40
C GLU A 123 10.47 9.97 15.79
N TYR A 124 11.00 9.56 14.62
CA TYR A 124 10.68 8.26 14.00
C TYR A 124 11.10 7.08 14.89
N LYS A 125 12.30 7.12 15.52
CA LYS A 125 12.73 6.07 16.46
C LYS A 125 11.76 5.94 17.63
N GLU A 126 11.34 7.06 18.21
CA GLU A 126 10.36 7.08 19.31
C GLU A 126 8.98 6.59 18.86
N GLY A 127 8.51 7.00 17.67
CA GLY A 127 7.26 6.56 17.09
C GLY A 127 7.25 5.06 16.84
N ILE A 128 8.31 4.51 16.23
CA ILE A 128 8.47 3.07 15.99
C ILE A 128 8.57 2.30 17.33
N SER A 129 9.30 2.83 18.32
CA SER A 129 9.38 2.23 19.65
C SER A 129 8.02 2.17 20.34
N LYS A 130 7.22 3.24 20.25
CA LYS A 130 5.84 3.26 20.74
C LYS A 130 4.96 2.25 20.00
N LEU A 131 5.09 2.15 18.67
CA LEU A 131 4.36 1.19 17.86
C LEU A 131 4.63 -0.25 18.28
N LEU A 132 5.89 -0.63 18.45
CA LEU A 132 6.30 -2.00 18.76
C LEU A 132 5.91 -2.45 20.18
N LYS A 133 5.67 -1.54 21.10
CA LYS A 133 5.08 -1.84 22.43
C LYS A 133 3.60 -2.24 22.37
N LEU A 134 2.91 -1.93 21.26
CA LEU A 134 1.48 -2.12 21.09
C LEU A 134 1.12 -3.50 20.52
N GLY A 135 1.55 -4.59 21.20
CA GLY A 135 1.13 -5.95 20.83
C GLY A 135 1.92 -6.58 19.70
N PHE A 136 3.24 -6.54 19.83
CA PHE A 136 4.14 -7.31 18.99
C PHE A 136 4.72 -8.48 19.78
N TYR A 137 4.69 -9.68 19.16
CA TYR A 137 5.03 -10.93 19.81
C TYR A 137 5.97 -11.77 18.96
N TYR A 138 6.84 -12.55 19.64
CA TYR A 138 7.73 -13.50 18.98
C TYR A 138 7.99 -14.74 19.86
N SER A 139 8.52 -15.77 19.25
CA SER A 139 8.99 -16.99 19.93
C SER A 139 10.22 -17.52 19.21
N PHE A 140 11.12 -18.16 19.93
CA PHE A 140 12.27 -18.85 19.34
C PHE A 140 11.99 -20.33 19.00
N GLY A 141 10.89 -20.88 19.51
CA GLY A 141 10.56 -22.29 19.35
C GLY A 141 9.22 -22.54 18.65
N LEU A 142 8.49 -21.47 18.25
CA LEU A 142 7.16 -21.56 17.64
C LEU A 142 7.06 -20.61 16.44
N ASP A 143 6.46 -21.07 15.37
CA ASP A 143 5.95 -20.17 14.33
C ASP A 143 4.62 -19.55 14.80
N LEU A 144 4.65 -18.26 15.09
CA LEU A 144 3.46 -17.49 15.47
C LEU A 144 2.75 -16.89 14.26
N THR A 145 3.39 -16.89 13.08
CA THR A 145 2.88 -16.21 11.90
C THR A 145 1.83 -17.01 11.14
N ASN A 146 1.76 -18.32 11.34
CA ASN A 146 0.88 -19.21 10.59
C ASN A 146 -0.02 -20.05 11.51
N SER A 147 -1.18 -20.47 11.00
CA SER A 147 -2.09 -21.34 11.75
C SER A 147 -1.53 -22.74 11.94
N GLN A 148 -1.94 -23.42 13.01
CA GLN A 148 -1.50 -24.78 13.32
C GLN A 148 -1.78 -25.73 12.15
N GLN A 149 -2.93 -25.59 11.51
CA GLN A 149 -3.30 -26.40 10.35
C GLN A 149 -2.36 -26.18 9.16
N ASN A 150 -2.02 -24.93 8.85
CA ASN A 150 -1.16 -24.62 7.71
C ASN A 150 0.30 -25.02 7.96
N GLN A 151 0.82 -24.80 9.17
CA GLN A 151 2.13 -25.31 9.58
C GLN A 151 2.22 -26.81 9.37
N PHE A 152 1.19 -27.55 9.82
CA PHE A 152 1.15 -29.01 9.65
C PHE A 152 1.15 -29.43 8.17
N LYS A 153 0.35 -28.77 7.32
CA LYS A 153 0.32 -29.04 5.86
C LYS A 153 1.67 -28.83 5.20
N ILE A 154 2.36 -27.73 5.52
CA ILE A 154 3.66 -27.38 4.93
C ILE A 154 4.71 -28.41 5.36
N ASN A 155 4.80 -28.74 6.64
CA ASN A 155 5.75 -29.70 7.18
C ASN A 155 5.54 -31.10 6.60
N TYR A 156 4.29 -31.54 6.45
CA TYR A 156 3.96 -32.82 5.82
C TYR A 156 4.39 -32.87 4.34
N SER A 157 4.23 -31.74 3.62
CA SER A 157 4.62 -31.62 2.22
C SER A 157 6.14 -31.61 2.06
N ASN A 158 6.86 -30.95 2.96
CA ASN A 158 8.32 -30.85 2.95
C ASN A 158 8.97 -32.19 3.29
N LYS A 159 8.48 -32.93 4.28
CA LYS A 159 8.98 -34.28 4.61
C LYS A 159 8.89 -35.27 3.46
N LYS A 160 7.93 -35.09 2.54
CA LYS A 160 7.84 -35.91 1.31
C LYS A 160 8.89 -35.56 0.25
N LYS A 161 9.45 -34.35 0.28
CA LYS A 161 10.43 -33.87 -0.72
C LYS A 161 11.89 -34.12 -0.30
N THR A 162 12.17 -34.15 1.01
CA THR A 162 13.54 -34.13 1.57
C THR A 162 14.23 -35.51 1.65
N ASN A 163 13.73 -36.55 0.98
CA ASN A 163 14.41 -37.83 0.96
C ASN A 163 15.79 -37.84 0.24
N ASN A 164 16.28 -36.68 -0.23
CA ASN A 164 17.52 -36.60 -1.03
C ASN A 164 18.56 -35.57 -0.55
N GLU A 165 18.41 -34.89 0.59
CA GLU A 165 19.42 -33.92 1.02
C GLU A 165 20.24 -34.42 2.22
N ASN A 166 21.55 -34.68 1.99
CA ASN A 166 22.52 -35.18 2.95
C ASN A 166 23.14 -34.10 3.87
N ILE A 167 22.46 -32.98 4.15
CA ILE A 167 22.98 -31.99 5.10
C ILE A 167 22.50 -32.38 6.51
N LYS A 168 23.39 -32.95 7.35
CA LYS A 168 23.13 -33.19 8.76
C LYS A 168 23.19 -31.86 9.55
N LEU A 169 22.05 -31.20 9.66
CA LEU A 169 21.86 -30.09 10.61
C LEU A 169 21.72 -30.67 12.06
N ASN A 170 22.12 -29.89 13.05
CA ASN A 170 21.75 -30.26 14.43
C ASN A 170 20.24 -30.06 14.65
N ALA A 171 19.68 -30.75 15.63
CA ALA A 171 18.23 -30.73 15.90
C ALA A 171 17.66 -29.31 16.17
N TYR A 172 18.48 -28.39 16.64
CA TYR A 172 18.10 -27.01 16.91
C TYR A 172 18.01 -26.20 15.62
N ASP A 173 19.02 -26.27 14.76
CA ASP A 173 19.02 -25.56 13.47
C ASP A 173 17.90 -26.08 12.55
N GLU A 174 17.62 -27.39 12.59
CA GLU A 174 16.49 -27.98 11.87
C GLU A 174 15.15 -27.41 12.33
N LYS A 175 14.96 -27.28 13.65
CA LYS A 175 13.76 -26.70 14.24
C LYS A 175 13.57 -25.23 13.83
N ILE A 176 14.62 -24.42 13.86
CA ILE A 176 14.53 -23.00 13.46
C ILE A 176 14.29 -22.86 11.97
N ARG A 177 14.92 -23.69 11.14
CA ARG A 177 14.65 -23.77 9.70
C ARG A 177 13.19 -24.14 9.42
N GLU A 178 12.64 -25.10 10.18
CA GLU A 178 11.24 -25.48 10.09
C GLU A 178 10.31 -24.30 10.39
N ILE A 179 10.57 -23.52 11.46
CA ILE A 179 9.81 -22.32 11.83
C ILE A 179 9.83 -21.29 10.70
N TYR A 180 11.00 -21.02 10.13
CA TYR A 180 11.13 -20.07 9.03
C TYR A 180 10.34 -20.54 7.79
N ASN A 181 10.48 -21.82 7.42
CA ASN A 181 9.82 -22.41 6.24
C ASN A 181 8.31 -22.47 6.36
N THR A 182 7.75 -22.52 7.56
CA THR A 182 6.30 -22.47 7.81
C THR A 182 5.77 -21.06 7.97
N SER A 183 6.66 -20.06 8.13
CA SER A 183 6.28 -18.67 8.37
C SER A 183 5.46 -18.08 7.22
N TYR A 184 4.33 -17.44 7.56
CA TYR A 184 3.43 -16.84 6.59
C TYR A 184 3.72 -15.35 6.43
N LYS A 185 4.28 -14.98 5.30
CA LYS A 185 4.67 -13.59 4.97
C LYS A 185 3.64 -12.54 5.35
N LYS A 186 2.33 -12.84 5.16
CA LYS A 186 1.23 -11.94 5.46
C LYS A 186 1.21 -11.45 6.90
N TYR A 187 1.66 -12.27 7.83
CA TYR A 187 1.67 -11.98 9.27
C TYR A 187 3.09 -11.85 9.85
N PHE A 188 4.12 -12.04 9.04
CA PHE A 188 5.53 -11.84 9.42
C PHE A 188 5.87 -10.35 9.29
N PHE A 189 5.57 -9.56 10.34
CA PHE A 189 5.53 -8.10 10.26
C PHE A 189 6.89 -7.45 9.99
N ASN A 190 7.98 -8.05 10.43
CA ASN A 190 9.36 -7.57 10.19
C ASN A 190 10.07 -8.29 9.03
N TYR A 191 9.34 -8.98 8.14
CA TYR A 191 9.93 -9.71 7.02
C TYR A 191 10.85 -8.86 6.15
N ASN A 192 10.45 -7.62 5.84
CA ASN A 192 11.24 -6.75 4.98
C ASN A 192 12.55 -6.25 5.62
N LEU A 193 12.67 -6.31 6.96
CA LEU A 193 13.90 -5.93 7.67
C LEU A 193 15.01 -6.98 7.55
N TYR A 194 14.68 -8.19 7.10
CA TYR A 194 15.64 -9.28 6.91
C TYR A 194 16.19 -9.43 5.49
N LYS A 195 15.86 -8.55 4.56
CA LYS A 195 16.30 -8.66 3.15
C LYS A 195 17.81 -8.85 3.01
N ARG A 196 18.62 -8.21 3.86
CA ARG A 196 20.08 -8.34 3.86
C ARG A 196 20.60 -9.61 4.52
N PHE A 197 19.78 -10.29 5.31
CA PHE A 197 20.13 -11.56 5.96
C PHE A 197 19.81 -12.76 5.06
N ILE A 198 19.24 -12.52 3.88
CA ILE A 198 18.91 -13.54 2.89
C ILE A 198 20.03 -13.60 1.86
N ASP A 199 20.59 -14.79 1.69
CA ASP A 199 21.54 -15.05 0.62
C ASP A 199 20.86 -14.93 -0.74
N GLN A 200 21.47 -14.14 -1.64
CA GLN A 200 20.84 -13.81 -2.92
C GLN A 200 20.91 -14.94 -3.96
N ASP A 201 21.83 -15.89 -3.77
CA ASP A 201 21.97 -17.05 -4.65
C ASP A 201 20.99 -18.17 -4.31
N THR A 202 20.83 -18.44 -3.00
CA THR A 202 19.96 -19.51 -2.49
C THR A 202 18.55 -19.04 -2.17
N LEU A 203 18.34 -17.73 -1.99
CA LEU A 203 17.11 -17.11 -1.47
C LEU A 203 16.73 -17.60 -0.06
N GLU A 204 17.68 -18.17 0.67
CA GLU A 204 17.54 -18.67 2.02
C GLU A 204 18.30 -17.77 3.01
N PRO A 205 17.95 -17.74 4.30
CA PRO A 205 18.73 -17.04 5.31
C PRO A 205 20.19 -17.50 5.36
N ILE A 206 21.14 -16.56 5.47
CA ILE A 206 22.55 -16.84 5.68
C ILE A 206 22.74 -17.70 6.93
N ASP A 207 22.00 -17.38 7.98
CA ASP A 207 21.81 -18.26 9.14
C ASP A 207 20.45 -18.00 9.79
N TYR A 208 19.66 -19.05 9.95
CA TYR A 208 18.29 -18.98 10.49
C TYR A 208 18.21 -18.50 11.93
N THR A 209 19.27 -18.64 12.72
CA THR A 209 19.30 -18.24 14.14
C THR A 209 19.16 -16.73 14.33
N PHE A 210 19.52 -15.94 13.32
CA PHE A 210 19.39 -14.48 13.34
C PHE A 210 18.04 -13.98 12.84
N ILE A 211 17.13 -14.88 12.44
CA ILE A 211 15.79 -14.51 11.99
C ILE A 211 14.80 -14.77 13.12
N THR A 212 14.12 -13.72 13.57
CA THR A 212 13.08 -13.82 14.60
C THR A 212 11.77 -13.28 14.05
N PRO A 213 10.86 -14.16 13.52
CA PRO A 213 9.56 -13.72 13.02
C PRO A 213 8.73 -13.07 14.11
N VAL A 214 8.20 -11.88 13.82
CA VAL A 214 7.36 -11.10 14.73
C VAL A 214 5.98 -10.92 14.15
N ILE A 215 4.95 -11.15 14.98
CA ILE A 215 3.54 -10.83 14.64
C ILE A 215 3.11 -9.55 15.35
N CYS A 216 2.21 -8.81 14.69
CA CYS A 216 1.42 -7.75 15.31
C CYS A 216 0.01 -8.28 15.58
N GLY A 217 -0.52 -8.07 16.78
CA GLY A 217 -1.85 -8.54 17.14
C GLY A 217 -2.03 -8.73 18.64
N TYR A 218 -2.55 -9.90 19.04
CA TYR A 218 -2.77 -10.26 20.44
C TYR A 218 -2.47 -11.73 20.70
N ILE A 219 -1.86 -12.03 21.83
CA ILE A 219 -1.76 -13.41 22.35
C ILE A 219 -2.19 -13.42 23.82
N GLY A 220 -3.17 -14.27 24.13
CA GLY A 220 -3.61 -14.55 25.49
C GLY A 220 -3.63 -16.05 25.76
N ILE A 221 -3.27 -16.43 26.98
CA ILE A 221 -3.21 -17.83 27.43
C ILE A 221 -4.01 -17.94 28.72
N PHE A 222 -4.94 -18.90 28.75
CA PHE A 222 -5.72 -19.24 29.93
C PHE A 222 -5.49 -20.70 30.26
N GLU A 223 -5.04 -20.96 31.50
CA GLU A 223 -4.79 -22.31 32.02
C GLU A 223 -5.83 -22.65 33.09
N HIS A 224 -6.34 -23.85 33.04
CA HIS A 224 -7.36 -24.36 33.98
C HIS A 224 -7.21 -25.86 34.17
N LEU A 225 -7.84 -26.39 35.19
CA LEU A 225 -7.98 -27.83 35.37
C LEU A 225 -9.38 -28.28 34.98
N ILE A 226 -9.47 -29.22 34.05
CA ILE A 226 -10.71 -29.89 33.69
C ILE A 226 -10.57 -31.39 34.03
N GLU A 227 -11.47 -31.95 34.80
CA GLU A 227 -11.40 -33.36 35.28
C GLU A 227 -10.02 -33.65 35.94
N ASN A 228 -9.49 -32.71 36.74
CA ASN A 228 -8.15 -32.74 37.36
C ASN A 228 -6.98 -32.90 36.39
N ARG A 229 -7.18 -32.52 35.13
CA ARG A 229 -6.12 -32.52 34.09
C ARG A 229 -5.87 -31.12 33.55
N PRO A 230 -4.62 -30.82 33.21
CA PRO A 230 -4.27 -29.51 32.62
C PRO A 230 -5.06 -29.26 31.33
N PHE A 231 -5.70 -28.10 31.27
CA PHE A 231 -6.39 -27.57 30.10
C PHE A 231 -5.78 -26.21 29.80
N GLN A 232 -5.44 -25.99 28.54
CA GLN A 232 -4.91 -24.71 28.07
C GLN A 232 -5.75 -24.18 26.93
N PHE A 233 -6.23 -22.94 27.04
CA PHE A 233 -6.87 -22.18 25.98
C PHE A 233 -5.94 -21.05 25.57
N ILE A 234 -5.66 -20.93 24.27
CA ILE A 234 -4.77 -19.91 23.72
C ILE A 234 -5.54 -19.19 22.62
N LEU A 235 -5.49 -17.85 22.60
CA LEU A 235 -5.98 -17.03 21.51
C LEU A 235 -4.81 -16.31 20.88
N ILE A 236 -4.55 -16.54 19.60
CA ILE A 236 -3.56 -15.84 18.79
C ILE A 236 -4.31 -15.05 17.73
N THR A 237 -4.25 -13.73 17.80
CA THR A 237 -4.75 -12.86 16.73
C THR A 237 -3.56 -12.26 15.98
N ARG A 238 -3.52 -12.49 14.67
CA ARG A 238 -2.48 -12.02 13.75
C ARG A 238 -3.05 -10.93 12.87
N ARG A 239 -2.49 -9.73 12.91
CA ARG A 239 -2.83 -8.62 12.02
C ARG A 239 -1.98 -8.69 10.76
N SER A 240 -2.61 -8.52 9.59
CA SER A 240 -1.89 -8.51 8.31
C SER A 240 -1.00 -7.27 8.17
N GLN A 241 0.22 -7.46 7.66
CA GLN A 241 1.08 -6.35 7.23
C GLN A 241 0.63 -5.74 5.89
N ASN A 242 -0.12 -6.52 5.08
CA ASN A 242 -0.65 -6.06 3.81
C ASN A 242 -1.81 -5.08 4.08
N ASN A 243 -1.72 -3.88 3.53
CA ASN A 243 -2.67 -2.79 3.79
C ASN A 243 -2.79 -2.43 5.29
N ALA A 244 -1.68 -2.59 6.05
CA ALA A 244 -1.62 -2.15 7.44
C ALA A 244 -1.62 -0.63 7.53
N GLY A 245 -2.40 -0.11 8.48
CA GLY A 245 -2.49 1.33 8.69
C GLY A 245 -3.40 1.69 9.86
N THR A 246 -3.62 2.99 10.02
CA THR A 246 -4.52 3.58 11.01
C THR A 246 -5.91 3.79 10.43
N ARG A 247 -6.89 4.02 11.32
CA ARG A 247 -8.32 4.12 10.99
C ARG A 247 -8.65 5.15 9.91
N TYR A 248 -7.99 6.31 9.94
CA TYR A 248 -8.30 7.40 9.00
C TYR A 248 -7.50 7.33 7.71
N ASN A 249 -6.38 6.60 7.71
CA ASN A 249 -5.51 6.47 6.55
C ASN A 249 -5.76 5.20 5.73
N THR A 250 -6.37 4.17 6.34
CA THR A 250 -6.53 2.88 5.69
C THR A 250 -7.92 2.29 5.96
N ARG A 251 -8.78 2.28 4.94
CA ARG A 251 -10.13 1.69 4.97
C ARG A 251 -10.42 0.90 3.70
N GLY A 252 -11.43 0.01 3.78
CA GLY A 252 -11.86 -0.77 2.62
C GLY A 252 -10.76 -1.71 2.10
N VAL A 253 -10.72 -1.88 0.79
CA VAL A 253 -9.81 -2.77 0.06
C VAL A 253 -8.82 -1.95 -0.78
N ASN A 254 -7.60 -2.45 -0.97
CA ASN A 254 -6.67 -1.92 -1.96
C ASN A 254 -6.72 -2.72 -3.28
N ASP A 255 -5.96 -2.28 -4.28
CA ASP A 255 -5.96 -2.91 -5.61
C ASP A 255 -5.47 -4.36 -5.61
N ASP A 256 -4.66 -4.75 -4.64
CA ASP A 256 -4.16 -6.12 -4.49
C ASP A 256 -5.18 -7.06 -3.81
N GLY A 257 -6.33 -6.55 -3.37
CA GLY A 257 -7.36 -7.29 -2.66
C GLY A 257 -7.15 -7.35 -1.15
N ASN A 258 -6.16 -6.63 -0.62
CA ASN A 258 -5.94 -6.58 0.82
C ASN A 258 -6.89 -5.58 1.48
N VAL A 259 -7.58 -6.00 2.53
CA VAL A 259 -8.49 -5.13 3.26
C VAL A 259 -7.83 -4.52 4.49
N ALA A 260 -8.28 -3.33 4.87
CA ALA A 260 -7.84 -2.66 6.08
C ALA A 260 -8.20 -3.46 7.34
N ASN A 261 -7.35 -3.38 8.36
CA ASN A 261 -7.51 -4.05 9.65
C ASN A 261 -7.85 -5.54 9.53
N PHE A 262 -7.22 -6.23 8.57
CA PHE A 262 -7.42 -7.66 8.39
C PHE A 262 -6.67 -8.43 9.47
N CYS A 263 -7.41 -9.27 10.20
CA CYS A 263 -6.85 -10.14 11.22
C CYS A 263 -7.39 -11.57 11.08
N GLU A 264 -6.51 -12.53 11.38
CA GLU A 264 -6.84 -13.92 11.65
C GLU A 264 -6.77 -14.16 13.16
N SER A 265 -7.86 -14.64 13.75
CA SER A 265 -7.91 -15.04 15.16
C SER A 265 -8.01 -16.55 15.25
N GLU A 266 -6.99 -17.18 15.80
CA GLU A 266 -6.89 -18.61 16.02
C GLU A 266 -7.06 -18.93 17.50
N GLN A 267 -8.12 -19.66 17.86
CA GLN A 267 -8.24 -20.26 19.17
C GLN A 267 -7.64 -21.66 19.15
N ILE A 268 -6.83 -21.96 20.14
CA ILE A 268 -6.16 -23.26 20.32
C ILE A 268 -6.52 -23.82 21.68
N VAL A 269 -6.89 -25.09 21.71
CA VAL A 269 -7.12 -25.85 22.93
C VAL A 269 -6.13 -27.00 23.00
N ILE A 270 -5.45 -27.15 24.13
CA ILE A 270 -4.58 -28.29 24.39
C ILE A 270 -5.11 -29.03 25.63
N TYR A 271 -5.47 -30.29 25.44
CA TYR A 271 -5.98 -31.19 26.50
C TYR A 271 -5.65 -32.65 26.19
N LYS A 272 -5.13 -33.40 27.16
CA LYS A 272 -4.79 -34.85 27.02
C LYS A 272 -3.89 -35.12 25.79
N ASN A 273 -2.89 -34.28 25.55
CA ASN A 273 -2.00 -34.33 24.37
C ASN A 273 -2.67 -34.12 23.02
N ILE A 274 -3.94 -33.75 22.96
CA ILE A 274 -4.64 -33.39 21.74
C ILE A 274 -4.65 -31.86 21.62
N LEU A 275 -4.25 -31.37 20.46
CA LEU A 275 -4.39 -29.97 20.09
C LEU A 275 -5.58 -29.83 19.16
N CYS A 276 -6.50 -28.90 19.49
CA CYS A 276 -7.59 -28.44 18.62
C CYS A 276 -7.37 -26.98 18.26
N SER A 277 -7.55 -26.59 16.99
CA SER A 277 -7.39 -25.20 16.53
C SER A 277 -8.54 -24.80 15.60
N TYR A 278 -9.02 -23.55 15.73
CA TYR A 278 -10.03 -22.96 14.87
C TYR A 278 -9.72 -21.51 14.56
N CYS A 279 -9.66 -21.17 13.26
CA CYS A 279 -9.38 -19.83 12.77
C CYS A 279 -10.66 -19.11 12.35
N GLN A 280 -10.77 -17.83 12.71
CA GLN A 280 -11.78 -16.87 12.27
C GLN A 280 -11.10 -15.67 11.64
N LEU A 281 -11.73 -15.06 10.64
CA LEU A 281 -11.23 -13.89 9.94
C LEU A 281 -12.07 -12.65 10.25
N ARG A 282 -11.41 -11.49 10.29
CA ARG A 282 -12.06 -10.18 10.40
C ARG A 282 -11.31 -9.14 9.54
N GLY A 283 -12.02 -8.09 9.13
CA GLY A 283 -11.43 -6.99 8.37
C GLY A 283 -12.50 -6.11 7.76
N SER A 284 -12.11 -4.95 7.24
CA SER A 284 -12.99 -4.01 6.56
C SER A 284 -13.77 -4.69 5.42
N ALA A 285 -14.92 -4.13 5.02
CA ALA A 285 -15.64 -4.61 3.86
C ALA A 285 -14.74 -4.54 2.62
N PRO A 286 -14.67 -5.59 1.77
CA PRO A 286 -13.74 -5.66 0.64
C PRO A 286 -14.25 -4.85 -0.58
N ILE A 287 -14.49 -3.57 -0.35
CA ILE A 287 -14.87 -2.58 -1.36
C ILE A 287 -14.03 -1.31 -1.19
N PHE A 288 -13.94 -0.49 -2.25
CA PHE A 288 -13.22 0.78 -2.18
C PHE A 288 -14.11 1.86 -1.59
N PHE A 289 -13.79 2.32 -0.38
CA PHE A 289 -14.47 3.44 0.26
C PHE A 289 -13.53 4.26 1.12
N GLU A 290 -13.87 5.53 1.28
CA GLU A 290 -13.19 6.49 2.15
C GLU A 290 -14.22 7.17 3.06
N GLN A 291 -13.77 7.64 4.21
CA GLN A 291 -14.56 8.46 5.13
C GLN A 291 -13.65 9.54 5.70
N ILE A 292 -13.89 10.78 5.32
CA ILE A 292 -13.08 11.93 5.74
C ILE A 292 -13.85 12.73 6.81
N GLY A 293 -13.26 12.83 8.01
CA GLY A 293 -13.82 13.58 9.13
C GLY A 293 -14.89 12.83 9.94
N LEU A 294 -15.33 13.45 11.05
CA LEU A 294 -16.25 12.84 12.06
C LEU A 294 -17.68 12.65 11.61
N ARG A 295 -18.19 13.53 10.78
CA ARG A 295 -19.57 13.53 10.27
C ARG A 295 -19.65 13.28 8.78
N ALA A 296 -18.53 12.96 8.15
CA ALA A 296 -18.50 12.77 6.72
C ALA A 296 -19.29 11.53 6.30
N ASN A 297 -20.02 11.67 5.23
CA ASN A 297 -20.61 10.54 4.54
C ASN A 297 -19.50 9.59 4.07
N THR A 298 -19.84 8.34 3.91
CA THR A 298 -18.93 7.37 3.30
C THR A 298 -19.02 7.52 1.79
N ASP A 299 -17.89 7.78 1.17
CA ASP A 299 -17.77 7.86 -0.29
C ASP A 299 -17.28 6.52 -0.83
N ILE A 300 -18.05 5.94 -1.73
CA ILE A 300 -17.59 4.80 -2.53
C ILE A 300 -16.68 5.36 -3.62
N THR A 301 -15.39 5.07 -3.50
CA THR A 301 -14.38 5.74 -4.34
C THR A 301 -14.20 5.13 -5.71
N ARG A 302 -14.78 3.95 -5.96
CA ARG A 302 -14.76 3.28 -7.27
C ARG A 302 -16.06 2.53 -7.51
N ASP A 303 -16.42 2.38 -8.78
CA ASP A 303 -17.62 1.66 -9.17
C ASP A 303 -17.48 0.12 -8.94
N LYS A 304 -18.61 -0.56 -9.09
CA LYS A 304 -18.73 -2.02 -8.89
C LYS A 304 -17.80 -2.83 -9.79
N ASN A 305 -17.54 -2.38 -11.03
CA ASN A 305 -16.75 -3.13 -11.99
C ASN A 305 -15.25 -3.07 -11.69
N MET A 306 -14.80 -1.98 -11.10
CA MET A 306 -13.43 -1.85 -10.57
C MET A 306 -13.27 -2.64 -9.27
N THR A 307 -14.27 -2.59 -8.41
CA THR A 307 -14.29 -3.26 -7.12
C THR A 307 -14.25 -4.78 -7.25
N ILE A 308 -14.92 -5.37 -8.28
CA ILE A 308 -14.99 -6.82 -8.45
C ILE A 308 -13.61 -7.49 -8.57
N ASN A 309 -12.64 -6.82 -9.18
CA ASN A 309 -11.29 -7.38 -9.33
C ASN A 309 -10.56 -7.50 -7.99
N ALA A 310 -10.63 -6.45 -7.15
CA ALA A 310 -10.07 -6.46 -5.81
C ALA A 310 -10.80 -7.46 -4.90
N PHE A 311 -12.13 -7.51 -4.98
CA PHE A 311 -12.95 -8.49 -4.27
C PHE A 311 -12.58 -9.93 -4.64
N ASN A 312 -12.38 -10.23 -5.93
CA ASN A 312 -11.97 -11.55 -6.40
C ASN A 312 -10.59 -11.96 -5.88
N ARG A 313 -9.62 -11.01 -5.83
CA ARG A 313 -8.30 -11.28 -5.25
C ARG A 313 -8.41 -11.59 -3.76
N HIS A 314 -9.20 -10.79 -3.02
CA HIS A 314 -9.46 -11.02 -1.60
C HIS A 314 -10.10 -12.40 -1.34
N LEU A 315 -11.12 -12.76 -2.12
CA LEU A 315 -11.79 -14.05 -1.99
C LEU A 315 -10.83 -15.21 -2.32
N LYS A 316 -10.05 -15.09 -3.39
CA LYS A 316 -9.07 -16.11 -3.81
C LYS A 316 -8.02 -16.35 -2.73
N GLU A 317 -7.44 -15.30 -2.17
CA GLU A 317 -6.44 -15.41 -1.10
C GLU A 317 -6.99 -16.17 0.11
N MET A 318 -8.21 -15.85 0.56
CA MET A 318 -8.84 -16.59 1.67
C MET A 318 -9.16 -18.05 1.31
N GLN A 319 -9.47 -18.34 0.04
CA GLN A 319 -9.78 -19.70 -0.42
C GLN A 319 -8.54 -20.61 -0.57
N GLU A 320 -7.35 -20.03 -0.60
CA GLU A 320 -6.09 -20.80 -0.53
C GLU A 320 -5.94 -21.48 0.84
N ASP A 321 -6.33 -20.77 1.92
CA ASP A 321 -6.30 -21.31 3.28
C ASP A 321 -7.58 -22.09 3.64
N PHE A 322 -8.76 -21.59 3.26
CA PHE A 322 -10.07 -22.12 3.63
C PHE A 322 -10.95 -22.31 2.38
N LYS A 323 -11.36 -23.56 2.10
CA LYS A 323 -12.17 -23.87 0.91
C LYS A 323 -13.55 -23.21 0.91
N LEU A 324 -14.12 -22.97 2.12
CA LEU A 324 -15.45 -22.42 2.33
C LEU A 324 -15.36 -21.15 3.18
N ILE A 325 -16.07 -20.09 2.76
CA ILE A 325 -16.10 -18.81 3.47
C ILE A 325 -17.55 -18.46 3.82
N CYS A 326 -17.82 -18.10 5.06
CA CYS A 326 -19.08 -17.50 5.46
C CYS A 326 -18.85 -16.03 5.85
N PHE A 327 -19.32 -15.11 5.02
CA PHE A 327 -19.32 -13.68 5.35
C PHE A 327 -20.44 -13.34 6.31
N ILE A 328 -20.09 -12.67 7.39
CA ILE A 328 -21.05 -12.14 8.38
C ILE A 328 -20.92 -10.61 8.32
N ASN A 329 -21.96 -9.93 7.87
CA ASN A 329 -21.96 -8.48 7.74
C ASN A 329 -22.72 -7.82 8.87
N LEU A 330 -22.03 -7.02 9.69
CA LEU A 330 -22.56 -6.40 10.91
C LEU A 330 -22.93 -4.90 10.73
N LEU A 331 -22.93 -4.40 9.50
CA LEU A 331 -23.22 -3.01 9.18
C LEU A 331 -24.71 -2.68 9.28
N ASN A 332 -25.06 -1.42 9.54
CA ASN A 332 -26.43 -0.94 9.67
C ASN A 332 -26.96 -0.34 8.36
N LYS A 333 -28.00 -0.97 7.75
CA LYS A 333 -28.64 -0.51 6.49
C LYS A 333 -29.33 0.86 6.60
N LYS A 334 -29.74 1.28 7.79
CA LYS A 334 -30.44 2.55 8.00
C LYS A 334 -29.49 3.73 8.24
N LYS A 335 -28.23 3.45 8.53
CA LYS A 335 -27.23 4.47 8.82
C LYS A 335 -26.63 4.99 7.53
N ALA A 336 -26.75 6.29 7.26
CA ALA A 336 -26.26 6.92 6.03
C ALA A 336 -24.77 6.65 5.72
N THR A 337 -23.94 6.53 6.77
CA THR A 337 -22.50 6.22 6.63
C THR A 337 -22.19 4.76 6.35
N GLU A 338 -23.09 3.84 6.59
CA GLU A 338 -22.87 2.39 6.42
C GLU A 338 -23.67 1.79 5.24
N SER A 339 -24.82 2.40 4.91
CA SER A 339 -25.72 1.91 3.85
C SER A 339 -25.07 1.81 2.46
N PRO A 340 -24.27 2.81 1.98
CA PRO A 340 -23.60 2.70 0.69
C PRO A 340 -22.61 1.51 0.62
N ILE A 341 -21.90 1.25 1.72
CA ILE A 341 -20.96 0.13 1.83
C ILE A 341 -21.70 -1.21 1.68
N ILE A 342 -22.84 -1.35 2.37
CA ILE A 342 -23.64 -2.59 2.33
C ILE A 342 -24.14 -2.83 0.92
N LYS A 343 -24.71 -1.79 0.29
CA LYS A 343 -25.26 -1.88 -1.08
C LYS A 343 -24.19 -2.34 -2.08
N GLU A 344 -23.03 -1.72 -2.03
CA GLU A 344 -21.92 -2.09 -2.93
C GLU A 344 -21.41 -3.50 -2.63
N PHE A 345 -21.27 -3.89 -1.36
CA PHE A 345 -20.80 -5.21 -0.99
C PHE A 345 -21.82 -6.31 -1.38
N GLU A 346 -23.12 -6.10 -1.17
CA GLU A 346 -24.16 -7.03 -1.57
C GLU A 346 -24.19 -7.23 -3.10
N GLN A 347 -23.96 -6.19 -3.89
CA GLN A 347 -23.81 -6.30 -5.35
C GLN A 347 -22.61 -7.19 -5.74
N GLN A 348 -21.46 -7.07 -5.04
CA GLN A 348 -20.31 -7.94 -5.31
C GLN A 348 -20.62 -9.41 -4.97
N ILE A 349 -21.37 -9.66 -3.91
CA ILE A 349 -21.82 -11.00 -3.54
C ILE A 349 -22.77 -11.58 -4.59
N GLU A 350 -23.73 -10.79 -5.10
CA GLU A 350 -24.69 -11.21 -6.11
C GLU A 350 -24.02 -11.65 -7.40
N PHE A 351 -22.99 -10.93 -7.86
CA PHE A 351 -22.19 -11.34 -9.04
C PHE A 351 -21.56 -12.73 -8.88
N LYS A 352 -21.32 -13.17 -7.66
CA LYS A 352 -20.65 -14.43 -7.35
C LYS A 352 -21.59 -15.60 -7.09
N VAL A 353 -22.86 -15.36 -6.82
CA VAL A 353 -23.84 -16.43 -6.55
C VAL A 353 -23.94 -17.40 -7.71
N ASN A 354 -23.74 -16.95 -8.95
CA ASN A 354 -23.76 -17.78 -10.16
C ASN A 354 -22.51 -18.67 -10.34
N GLU A 355 -21.41 -18.42 -9.61
CA GLU A 355 -20.14 -19.18 -9.74
C GLU A 355 -20.03 -20.44 -8.86
N LYS A 356 -21.13 -20.91 -8.25
CA LYS A 356 -21.24 -22.09 -7.34
C LYS A 356 -20.64 -21.92 -5.92
N PRO A 357 -21.25 -22.59 -4.92
CA PRO A 357 -21.29 -22.12 -3.53
C PRO A 357 -20.03 -22.39 -2.72
N LYS A 358 -18.92 -21.72 -3.01
CA LYS A 358 -17.73 -21.73 -2.14
C LYS A 358 -17.85 -20.71 -1.01
N PHE A 359 -18.89 -19.88 -0.99
CA PHE A 359 -19.13 -18.91 0.07
C PHE A 359 -20.62 -18.75 0.39
N ARG A 360 -20.90 -18.19 1.58
CA ARG A 360 -22.21 -17.80 2.07
C ARG A 360 -22.16 -16.37 2.57
N TYR A 361 -23.30 -15.69 2.52
CA TYR A 361 -23.45 -14.34 3.06
C TYR A 361 -24.60 -14.33 4.06
N ILE A 362 -24.32 -13.81 5.26
CA ILE A 362 -25.30 -13.63 6.33
C ILE A 362 -25.23 -12.17 6.75
N TYR A 363 -26.37 -11.51 6.66
CA TYR A 363 -26.56 -10.15 7.16
C TYR A 363 -27.13 -10.18 8.57
N PHE A 364 -26.50 -9.43 9.48
CA PHE A 364 -26.95 -9.27 10.86
C PHE A 364 -26.69 -7.84 11.33
N ASP A 365 -27.74 -6.99 11.30
CA ASP A 365 -27.64 -5.62 11.77
C ASP A 365 -27.55 -5.57 13.30
N MET A 366 -26.34 -5.63 13.82
CA MET A 366 -26.10 -5.71 15.25
C MET A 366 -26.70 -4.53 16.03
N GLN A 367 -26.79 -3.32 15.45
CA GLN A 367 -27.38 -2.15 16.15
C GLN A 367 -28.90 -2.24 16.26
N ASN A 368 -29.57 -2.77 15.25
CA ASN A 368 -31.03 -2.96 15.28
C ASN A 368 -31.44 -4.22 16.04
N GLU A 369 -30.68 -5.31 15.87
CA GLU A 369 -30.96 -6.60 16.51
C GLU A 369 -30.63 -6.60 18.01
N CYS A 370 -29.65 -5.79 18.43
CA CYS A 370 -29.20 -5.68 19.82
C CYS A 370 -29.42 -4.26 20.37
N PRO A 371 -30.67 -3.77 20.44
CA PRO A 371 -30.95 -2.41 20.91
C PRO A 371 -30.62 -2.26 22.40
N LYS A 372 -30.05 -1.12 22.76
CA LYS A 372 -29.68 -0.82 24.16
C LYS A 372 -28.78 -1.91 24.79
N ASP A 373 -27.90 -2.49 23.97
CA ASP A 373 -26.94 -3.54 24.38
C ASP A 373 -27.58 -4.82 24.93
N ASN A 374 -28.81 -5.12 24.53
CA ASN A 374 -29.44 -6.42 24.77
C ASN A 374 -28.94 -7.44 23.72
N TYR A 375 -27.91 -8.20 24.07
CA TYR A 375 -27.23 -9.14 23.18
C TYR A 375 -27.91 -10.52 23.09
N SER A 376 -29.12 -10.71 23.64
CA SER A 376 -29.83 -11.99 23.56
C SER A 376 -30.09 -12.44 22.11
N ASN A 377 -30.32 -11.51 21.19
CA ASN A 377 -30.55 -11.82 19.78
C ASN A 377 -29.31 -12.36 19.04
N ILE A 378 -28.12 -12.27 19.62
CA ILE A 378 -26.93 -12.93 19.06
C ILE A 378 -27.11 -14.46 19.06
N ASP A 379 -27.89 -15.01 19.95
CA ASP A 379 -28.17 -16.46 19.96
C ASP A 379 -28.98 -16.91 18.73
N ASN A 380 -29.82 -16.04 18.17
CA ASN A 380 -30.50 -16.29 16.88
C ASN A 380 -29.48 -16.36 15.74
N LEU A 381 -28.47 -15.45 15.74
CA LEU A 381 -27.37 -15.54 14.80
C LEU A 381 -26.58 -16.84 15.00
N MET A 382 -26.28 -17.23 16.24
CA MET A 382 -25.54 -18.46 16.50
C MET A 382 -26.31 -19.70 16.00
N ASN A 383 -27.65 -19.74 16.14
CA ASN A 383 -28.49 -20.78 15.58
C ASN A 383 -28.38 -20.83 14.05
N THR A 384 -28.39 -19.68 13.38
CA THR A 384 -28.19 -19.56 11.93
C THR A 384 -26.78 -20.03 11.50
N LEU A 385 -25.76 -19.77 12.31
CA LEU A 385 -24.37 -20.13 12.04
C LEU A 385 -24.05 -21.60 12.39
N SER A 386 -24.83 -22.24 13.24
CA SER A 386 -24.57 -23.60 13.75
C SER A 386 -24.35 -24.64 12.64
N PRO A 387 -25.14 -24.70 11.55
CA PRO A 387 -24.89 -25.62 10.43
C PRO A 387 -23.52 -25.40 9.76
N PHE A 388 -23.10 -24.14 9.65
CA PHE A 388 -21.79 -23.79 9.04
C PHE A 388 -20.65 -24.10 9.99
N ILE A 389 -20.79 -23.86 11.30
CA ILE A 389 -19.81 -24.26 12.32
C ILE A 389 -19.59 -25.78 12.26
N ASN A 390 -20.64 -26.54 12.09
CA ASN A 390 -20.56 -27.99 11.96
C ASN A 390 -19.89 -28.43 10.66
N LEU A 391 -20.22 -27.81 9.54
CA LEU A 391 -19.62 -28.06 8.22
C LEU A 391 -18.15 -27.71 8.16
N PHE A 392 -17.79 -26.54 8.72
CA PHE A 392 -16.41 -26.02 8.66
C PHE A 392 -15.47 -26.84 9.53
N ASN A 393 -15.98 -27.35 10.65
CA ASN A 393 -15.23 -28.13 11.63
C ASN A 393 -14.02 -27.33 12.17
N PHE A 394 -13.10 -27.98 12.86
CA PHE A 394 -11.85 -27.44 13.37
C PHE A 394 -10.70 -28.40 13.05
N PHE A 395 -9.47 -27.91 13.12
CA PHE A 395 -8.27 -28.73 13.00
C PHE A 395 -7.94 -29.40 14.32
N SER A 396 -7.58 -30.69 14.30
CA SER A 396 -7.09 -31.38 15.48
C SER A 396 -6.09 -32.48 15.17
N TYR A 397 -5.10 -32.62 16.01
CA TYR A 397 -4.09 -33.66 15.92
C TYR A 397 -3.51 -34.03 17.29
N ASP A 398 -2.91 -35.23 17.38
CA ASP A 398 -2.21 -35.73 18.55
C ASP A 398 -0.77 -35.22 18.56
N LEU A 399 -0.36 -34.58 19.66
CA LEU A 399 0.97 -34.01 19.86
C LEU A 399 2.08 -35.06 19.99
N THR A 400 1.72 -36.33 20.29
CA THR A 400 2.69 -37.42 20.52
C THR A 400 3.03 -38.17 19.24
N ASN A 401 2.05 -38.41 18.38
CA ASN A 401 2.21 -39.24 17.17
C ASN A 401 1.92 -38.48 15.87
N ASN A 402 1.50 -37.21 15.94
CA ASN A 402 1.14 -36.37 14.81
C ASN A 402 -0.03 -36.87 13.96
N ASN A 403 -0.89 -37.75 14.50
CA ASN A 403 -2.08 -38.19 13.80
C ASN A 403 -3.15 -37.08 13.73
N ILE A 404 -3.63 -36.77 12.51
CA ILE A 404 -4.71 -35.82 12.30
C ILE A 404 -6.05 -36.51 12.56
N TYR A 405 -6.89 -35.92 13.40
CA TYR A 405 -8.26 -36.36 13.66
C TYR A 405 -9.29 -35.58 12.83
N SER A 406 -9.06 -34.26 12.64
CA SER A 406 -9.95 -33.42 11.85
C SER A 406 -9.24 -32.26 11.18
N ILE A 407 -9.86 -31.67 10.16
CA ILE A 407 -9.37 -30.48 9.46
C ILE A 407 -10.47 -29.41 9.43
N GLN A 408 -10.07 -28.16 9.57
CA GLN A 408 -10.95 -27.01 9.35
C GLN A 408 -11.12 -26.80 7.83
N LYS A 409 -12.36 -26.95 7.32
CA LYS A 409 -12.69 -26.85 5.90
C LYS A 409 -13.11 -25.45 5.46
N GLY A 410 -13.60 -24.64 6.38
CA GLY A 410 -14.10 -23.30 6.11
C GLY A 410 -13.89 -22.37 7.29
N THR A 411 -14.15 -21.07 7.08
CA THR A 411 -13.99 -20.04 8.12
C THR A 411 -15.12 -19.01 8.08
N MET A 412 -15.36 -18.38 9.23
CA MET A 412 -16.23 -17.22 9.38
C MET A 412 -15.41 -15.95 9.09
N ARG A 413 -15.89 -15.09 8.19
CA ARG A 413 -15.30 -13.82 7.84
C ARG A 413 -16.24 -12.68 8.24
N THR A 414 -15.95 -12.03 9.36
CA THR A 414 -16.81 -10.98 9.91
C THR A 414 -16.43 -9.61 9.35
N ASN A 415 -17.39 -8.90 8.76
CA ASN A 415 -17.25 -7.56 8.21
C ASN A 415 -17.91 -6.53 9.11
N CYS A 416 -17.25 -5.40 9.26
CA CYS A 416 -17.80 -4.20 9.89
C CYS A 416 -17.12 -2.96 9.26
N LEU A 417 -17.47 -1.74 9.66
CA LEU A 417 -16.81 -0.52 9.19
C LEU A 417 -15.32 -0.52 9.58
N ASP A 418 -15.06 -0.58 10.89
CA ASP A 418 -13.70 -0.58 11.46
C ASP A 418 -13.26 -1.97 11.96
N CYS A 419 -14.18 -2.91 12.05
CA CYS A 419 -13.94 -4.28 12.56
C CYS A 419 -13.31 -4.31 13.95
N LEU A 420 -13.81 -3.50 14.86
CA LEU A 420 -13.35 -3.43 16.24
C LEU A 420 -14.39 -4.07 17.19
N ASP A 421 -15.25 -3.26 17.77
CA ASP A 421 -16.14 -3.63 18.86
C ASP A 421 -17.17 -4.69 18.47
N ARG A 422 -18.06 -4.41 17.52
CA ARG A 422 -19.13 -5.33 17.05
C ARG A 422 -18.55 -6.69 16.62
N THR A 423 -17.45 -6.63 15.90
CA THR A 423 -16.76 -7.84 15.40
C THR A 423 -16.24 -8.69 16.54
N ASN A 424 -15.63 -8.06 17.57
CA ASN A 424 -15.06 -8.80 18.68
C ASN A 424 -16.14 -9.57 19.46
N VAL A 425 -17.31 -8.95 19.69
CA VAL A 425 -18.46 -9.60 20.37
C VAL A 425 -18.94 -10.84 19.60
N ILE A 426 -19.11 -10.72 18.28
CA ILE A 426 -19.57 -11.86 17.46
C ILE A 426 -18.53 -12.96 17.39
N GLN A 427 -17.25 -12.62 17.21
CA GLN A 427 -16.16 -13.61 17.19
C GLN A 427 -16.03 -14.34 18.54
N THR A 428 -16.23 -13.65 19.65
CA THR A 428 -16.25 -14.27 20.99
C THR A 428 -17.36 -15.33 21.09
N ARG A 429 -18.57 -15.04 20.58
CA ARG A 429 -19.69 -16.01 20.62
C ARG A 429 -19.46 -17.21 19.71
N ILE A 430 -18.91 -16.99 18.51
CA ILE A 430 -18.51 -18.08 17.60
C ILE A 430 -17.46 -18.95 18.27
N SER A 431 -16.44 -18.32 18.89
CA SER A 431 -15.39 -19.01 19.64
C SER A 431 -15.97 -19.93 20.74
N TRP A 432 -16.94 -19.42 21.49
CA TRP A 432 -17.61 -20.16 22.55
C TRP A 432 -18.38 -21.38 22.02
N LYS A 433 -19.10 -21.25 20.92
CA LYS A 433 -19.80 -22.36 20.27
C LYS A 433 -18.85 -23.41 19.68
N VAL A 434 -17.72 -22.97 19.11
CA VAL A 434 -16.71 -23.91 18.63
C VAL A 434 -16.02 -24.62 19.80
N LEU A 435 -15.76 -23.91 20.90
CA LEU A 435 -15.19 -24.49 22.12
C LEU A 435 -16.07 -25.61 22.70
N GLU A 436 -17.41 -25.41 22.78
CA GLU A 436 -18.38 -26.44 23.16
C GLU A 436 -18.24 -27.71 22.29
N LYS A 437 -18.10 -27.53 20.97
CA LYS A 437 -17.87 -28.64 20.03
C LYS A 437 -16.53 -29.33 20.25
N MET A 438 -15.44 -28.55 20.56
CA MET A 438 -14.14 -29.12 20.87
C MET A 438 -14.20 -29.96 22.16
N PHE A 439 -14.95 -29.53 23.18
CA PHE A 439 -15.12 -30.29 24.41
C PHE A 439 -15.78 -31.64 24.19
N THR A 440 -16.84 -31.68 23.39
CA THR A 440 -17.50 -32.93 22.98
C THR A 440 -16.54 -33.88 22.26
N PHE A 441 -15.72 -33.34 21.35
CA PHE A 441 -14.69 -34.10 20.60
C PHE A 441 -13.60 -34.65 21.54
N LEU A 442 -13.15 -33.86 22.52
CA LEU A 442 -12.13 -34.22 23.50
C LEU A 442 -12.66 -35.22 24.56
N GLN A 443 -13.91 -35.65 24.44
CA GLN A 443 -14.56 -36.57 25.36
C GLN A 443 -14.51 -36.11 26.82
N ILE A 444 -14.76 -34.82 27.04
CA ILE A 444 -15.01 -34.27 28.38
C ILE A 444 -16.42 -34.69 28.81
N ASP A 445 -16.59 -35.03 30.09
CA ASP A 445 -17.89 -35.57 30.55
C ASP A 445 -19.05 -34.57 30.36
N ASN A 446 -20.25 -35.11 30.14
CA ASN A 446 -21.44 -34.30 29.82
C ASN A 446 -21.84 -33.36 30.96
N ASN A 447 -21.60 -33.74 32.22
CA ASN A 447 -21.92 -32.89 33.39
C ASN A 447 -20.99 -31.65 33.39
N THR A 448 -19.70 -31.86 33.18
CA THR A 448 -18.73 -30.76 33.02
C THR A 448 -19.08 -29.85 31.86
N ILE A 449 -19.45 -30.42 30.68
CA ILE A 449 -19.92 -29.64 29.53
C ILE A 449 -21.17 -28.83 29.88
N SER A 450 -22.17 -29.47 30.48
CA SER A 450 -23.42 -28.81 30.85
C SER A 450 -23.22 -27.69 31.88
N ASN A 451 -22.30 -27.89 32.83
CA ASN A 451 -21.99 -26.89 33.85
C ASN A 451 -21.26 -25.67 33.26
N ILE A 452 -20.35 -25.87 32.29
CA ILE A 452 -19.56 -24.80 31.66
C ILE A 452 -20.39 -24.05 30.60
N PHE A 453 -21.14 -24.78 29.77
CA PHE A 453 -21.87 -24.22 28.62
C PHE A 453 -23.38 -24.11 28.87
N ASN A 454 -23.82 -23.94 30.12
CA ASN A 454 -25.24 -23.84 30.50
C ASN A 454 -26.02 -22.94 29.52
N GLN A 455 -26.89 -23.53 28.73
CA GLN A 455 -27.67 -22.85 27.67
C GLN A 455 -28.76 -21.91 28.24
N ASN A 456 -29.12 -22.04 29.49
CA ASN A 456 -30.12 -21.20 30.15
C ASN A 456 -29.55 -19.88 30.65
N GLU A 457 -28.22 -19.72 30.67
CA GLU A 457 -27.55 -18.47 31.02
C GLU A 457 -27.13 -17.69 29.78
N ASN A 458 -27.55 -16.41 29.72
CA ASN A 458 -27.02 -15.54 28.70
C ASN A 458 -25.50 -15.47 28.84
N PHE A 459 -24.77 -15.73 27.73
CA PHE A 459 -23.30 -15.72 27.70
C PHE A 459 -22.71 -14.43 28.27
N PHE A 460 -23.35 -13.29 28.04
CA PHE A 460 -22.86 -11.98 28.46
C PHE A 460 -23.19 -11.61 29.90
N THR A 461 -24.04 -12.37 30.64
CA THR A 461 -24.28 -12.09 32.05
C THR A 461 -23.06 -12.42 32.91
N LEU A 462 -22.86 -11.64 33.97
CA LEU A 462 -21.93 -12.01 35.03
C LEU A 462 -22.37 -13.32 35.68
N GLY A 463 -21.49 -14.29 35.73
CA GLY A 463 -21.74 -15.58 36.36
C GLY A 463 -20.60 -15.97 37.30
N GLU A 464 -20.83 -16.92 38.19
CA GLU A 464 -19.78 -17.47 39.05
C GLU A 464 -18.83 -18.45 38.34
N ASN A 465 -19.02 -18.64 37.02
CA ASN A 465 -18.23 -19.56 36.20
C ASN A 465 -16.86 -18.93 35.82
N TYR A 466 -15.85 -19.22 36.63
CA TYR A 466 -14.47 -18.75 36.42
C TYR A 466 -13.92 -19.11 35.05
N PHE A 467 -14.27 -20.26 34.49
CA PHE A 467 -13.82 -20.67 33.16
C PHE A 467 -14.37 -19.75 32.05
N LYS A 468 -15.71 -19.49 32.09
CA LYS A 468 -16.37 -18.57 31.17
C LYS A 468 -15.78 -17.15 31.24
N GLU A 469 -15.52 -16.65 32.45
CA GLU A 469 -14.94 -15.34 32.66
C GLU A 469 -13.49 -15.26 32.16
N GLY A 470 -12.69 -16.32 32.32
CA GLY A 470 -11.33 -16.41 31.78
C GLY A 470 -11.31 -16.24 30.25
N ILE A 471 -12.19 -16.96 29.54
CA ILE A 471 -12.32 -16.87 28.08
C ILE A 471 -12.81 -15.48 27.64
N LYS A 472 -13.81 -14.91 28.33
CA LYS A 472 -14.33 -13.56 28.07
C LYS A 472 -13.26 -12.49 28.25
N ASN A 473 -12.42 -12.60 29.28
CA ASN A 473 -11.33 -11.67 29.53
C ASN A 473 -10.28 -11.67 28.41
N ILE A 474 -9.86 -12.84 27.93
CA ILE A 474 -8.93 -12.97 26.79
C ILE A 474 -9.51 -12.29 25.53
N TRP A 475 -10.76 -12.53 25.20
CA TRP A 475 -11.41 -11.89 24.06
C TRP A 475 -11.61 -10.39 24.23
N ALA A 476 -11.87 -9.93 25.48
CA ALA A 476 -11.96 -8.50 25.77
C ALA A 476 -10.62 -7.78 25.58
N GLU A 477 -9.53 -8.36 26.09
CA GLU A 477 -8.18 -7.84 25.91
C GLU A 477 -7.74 -7.86 24.44
N ASN A 478 -8.12 -8.90 23.69
CA ASN A 478 -7.96 -8.95 22.23
C ASN A 478 -8.66 -7.76 21.54
N GLY A 479 -9.91 -7.47 21.91
CA GLY A 479 -10.66 -6.34 21.38
C GLY A 479 -10.00 -5.01 21.67
N ASP A 480 -9.55 -4.79 22.90
CA ASP A 480 -8.86 -3.57 23.32
C ASP A 480 -7.57 -3.36 22.53
N LEU A 481 -6.74 -4.39 22.42
CA LEU A 481 -5.44 -4.26 21.77
C LEU A 481 -5.56 -4.00 20.26
N ILE A 482 -6.46 -4.71 19.56
CA ILE A 482 -6.73 -4.46 18.14
C ILE A 482 -7.29 -3.05 17.93
N SER A 483 -8.13 -2.55 18.85
CA SER A 483 -8.65 -1.19 18.81
C SER A 483 -7.54 -0.15 18.99
N ILE A 484 -6.64 -0.34 19.95
CA ILE A 484 -5.48 0.56 20.17
C ILE A 484 -4.55 0.58 18.96
N GLN A 485 -4.30 -0.57 18.34
CA GLN A 485 -3.42 -0.68 17.17
C GLN A 485 -3.99 0.07 15.95
N TYR A 486 -5.31 0.01 15.72
CA TYR A 486 -5.97 0.58 14.55
C TYR A 486 -6.54 2.00 14.79
N ALA A 487 -7.19 2.23 15.94
CA ALA A 487 -7.90 3.47 16.25
C ALA A 487 -7.26 4.31 17.37
N GLY A 488 -6.12 3.88 17.93
CA GLY A 488 -5.40 4.62 18.98
C GLY A 488 -6.01 4.52 20.38
N THR A 489 -7.20 3.95 20.54
CA THR A 489 -7.92 3.87 21.83
C THR A 489 -8.45 2.47 22.10
N GLU A 490 -8.68 2.14 23.38
CA GLU A 490 -9.31 0.88 23.76
C GLU A 490 -10.71 0.72 23.14
N SER A 491 -11.19 -0.53 23.09
CA SER A 491 -12.51 -0.88 22.63
C SER A 491 -13.60 -0.19 23.48
N THR A 492 -14.64 0.31 22.85
CA THR A 492 -15.76 0.96 23.54
C THR A 492 -16.70 -0.08 24.20
N ILE A 493 -16.62 -1.36 23.80
CA ILE A 493 -17.50 -2.44 24.25
C ILE A 493 -16.78 -3.48 25.11
N THR A 494 -15.55 -3.20 25.59
CA THR A 494 -14.82 -4.13 26.47
C THR A 494 -15.62 -4.48 27.73
N THR A 495 -16.29 -3.49 28.34
CA THR A 495 -17.15 -3.70 29.50
C THR A 495 -18.30 -4.64 29.17
N VAL A 496 -18.88 -4.53 27.97
CA VAL A 496 -19.97 -5.40 27.51
C VAL A 496 -19.49 -6.85 27.31
N THR A 497 -18.32 -7.03 26.72
CA THR A 497 -17.73 -8.37 26.52
C THR A 497 -17.48 -9.05 27.87
N LYS A 498 -17.10 -8.28 28.91
CA LYS A 498 -16.86 -8.79 30.27
C LYS A 498 -18.15 -8.98 31.08
N THR A 499 -19.08 -8.03 31.04
CA THR A 499 -20.20 -7.95 31.99
C THR A 499 -21.58 -8.04 31.35
N GLY A 500 -21.69 -8.02 30.05
CA GLY A 500 -22.97 -8.08 29.33
C GLY A 500 -23.80 -6.80 29.33
N GLY A 501 -23.29 -5.71 29.90
CA GLY A 501 -24.00 -4.42 29.98
C GLY A 501 -23.09 -3.24 30.21
N HIS A 502 -23.62 -2.02 29.97
CA HIS A 502 -22.90 -0.78 30.28
C HIS A 502 -23.04 -0.43 31.77
N THR A 503 -21.91 -0.39 32.48
CA THR A 503 -21.86 0.26 33.79
C THR A 503 -21.67 1.78 33.59
N PHE A 504 -22.05 2.61 34.60
CA PHE A 504 -21.82 4.06 34.57
C PHE A 504 -20.35 4.41 34.30
N LYS A 505 -19.43 3.61 34.84
CA LYS A 505 -17.98 3.72 34.59
C LYS A 505 -17.62 3.37 33.15
N GLY A 506 -18.30 2.41 32.52
CA GLY A 506 -18.17 2.06 31.10
C GLY A 506 -18.71 3.15 30.16
N PHE A 507 -19.80 3.82 30.54
CA PHE A 507 -20.37 4.95 29.78
C PHE A 507 -19.41 6.14 29.74
N ILE A 508 -18.79 6.50 30.87
CA ILE A 508 -17.76 7.56 30.92
C ILE A 508 -16.55 7.14 30.07
N LYS A 509 -16.07 5.89 30.19
CA LYS A 509 -14.96 5.34 29.37
C LYS A 509 -15.30 5.36 27.87
N HIS A 510 -16.54 5.03 27.49
CA HIS A 510 -17.04 5.10 26.11
C HIS A 510 -17.04 6.55 25.57
N SER A 511 -17.50 7.50 26.34
CA SER A 511 -17.52 8.91 25.95
C SER A 511 -16.10 9.46 25.80
N ILE A 512 -15.19 9.15 26.72
CA ILE A 512 -13.78 9.55 26.68
C ILE A 512 -13.08 8.89 25.48
N ALA A 513 -13.29 7.59 25.23
CA ALA A 513 -12.70 6.87 24.10
C ALA A 513 -13.20 7.43 22.76
N THR A 514 -14.46 7.85 22.66
CA THR A 514 -15.02 8.46 21.45
C THR A 514 -14.42 9.84 21.18
N VAL A 515 -14.28 10.68 22.24
CA VAL A 515 -13.64 12.00 22.15
C VAL A 515 -12.14 11.87 21.86
N SER A 516 -11.45 10.94 22.52
CA SER A 516 -10.03 10.67 22.31
C SER A 516 -9.75 10.15 20.88
N ARG A 517 -10.60 9.24 20.34
CA ARG A 517 -10.52 8.81 18.92
C ARG A 517 -10.63 9.97 17.94
N PHE A 518 -11.32 11.04 18.33
CA PHE A 518 -11.46 12.23 17.49
C PHE A 518 -10.21 13.10 17.53
N TYR A 519 -9.70 13.43 18.72
CA TYR A 519 -8.50 14.27 18.85
C TYR A 519 -7.24 13.61 18.33
N GLN A 520 -7.08 12.30 18.52
CA GLN A 520 -5.95 11.52 17.98
C GLN A 520 -6.04 11.34 16.46
N GLY A 521 -7.24 11.42 15.88
CA GLY A 521 -7.47 11.13 14.45
C GLY A 521 -7.05 12.20 13.46
N SER A 522 -6.58 13.38 13.89
CA SER A 522 -6.29 14.46 12.94
C SER A 522 -4.80 14.82 12.82
N PHE A 523 -3.96 14.49 13.80
CA PHE A 523 -2.54 14.85 13.78
C PHE A 523 -1.61 13.68 14.15
N GLU A 524 -2.01 12.80 15.07
CA GLU A 524 -1.19 11.67 15.49
C GLU A 524 -1.30 10.45 14.56
N ASP A 525 -2.44 10.28 13.86
CA ASP A 525 -2.67 9.13 12.99
C ASP A 525 -1.81 9.16 11.72
N ASP A 526 -1.52 10.35 11.16
CA ASP A 526 -0.68 10.47 9.97
C ASP A 526 0.77 10.10 10.31
N PHE A 527 1.32 10.63 11.40
CA PHE A 527 2.66 10.26 11.84
C PHE A 527 2.77 8.78 12.26
N LYS A 528 1.75 8.23 12.90
CA LYS A 528 1.67 6.80 13.21
C LYS A 528 1.64 5.94 11.95
N GLN A 529 0.93 6.40 10.90
CA GLN A 529 0.94 5.75 9.58
C GLN A 529 2.33 5.76 8.97
N GLU A 530 3.03 6.89 9.01
CA GLU A 530 4.41 7.01 8.52
C GLU A 530 5.36 6.07 9.28
N CYS A 531 5.22 5.95 10.60
CA CYS A 531 5.99 4.99 11.40
C CYS A 531 5.71 3.54 11.00
N ILE A 532 4.43 3.17 10.73
CA ILE A 532 4.06 1.84 10.23
C ILE A 532 4.71 1.59 8.86
N ASP A 533 4.61 2.55 7.95
CA ASP A 533 5.13 2.42 6.59
C ASP A 533 6.67 2.36 6.57
N THR A 534 7.33 3.14 7.45
CA THR A 534 8.77 3.08 7.67
C THR A 534 9.19 1.72 8.25
N PHE A 535 8.50 1.20 9.25
CA PHE A 535 8.79 -0.13 9.81
C PHE A 535 8.61 -1.24 8.77
N LEU A 536 7.56 -1.15 7.95
CA LEU A 536 7.30 -2.10 6.85
C LEU A 536 8.20 -1.87 5.63
N GLN A 537 9.07 -0.84 5.65
CA GLN A 537 9.96 -0.47 4.55
C GLN A 537 9.23 -0.29 3.22
N LYS A 538 8.03 0.34 3.23
CA LYS A 538 7.21 0.53 2.04
C LYS A 538 7.80 1.52 1.04
N TYR A 539 8.53 2.52 1.53
CA TYR A 539 9.07 3.64 0.74
C TYR A 539 10.60 3.62 0.62
N THR A 540 11.26 2.57 1.08
CA THR A 540 12.69 2.44 0.83
C THR A 540 12.89 2.26 -0.67
N ASN A 541 13.41 3.28 -1.32
CA ASN A 541 14.13 3.10 -2.56
C ASN A 541 15.10 1.95 -2.33
N ASN A 542 15.28 1.08 -3.33
CA ASN A 542 16.27 -0.01 -3.26
C ASN A 542 17.68 0.60 -3.23
N ASN A 543 18.04 1.30 -2.15
CA ASN A 543 19.34 1.95 -1.95
C ASN A 543 20.49 0.93 -1.80
N TYR A 544 20.17 -0.38 -1.86
CA TYR A 544 21.16 -1.47 -1.92
C TYR A 544 21.71 -1.72 -3.33
N ILE A 545 21.15 -1.06 -4.34
CA ILE A 545 21.58 -1.16 -5.72
C ILE A 545 22.44 0.07 -6.00
N SER A 546 23.73 -0.12 -6.30
CA SER A 546 24.60 0.99 -6.72
C SER A 546 24.04 1.68 -7.96
N GLU A 547 24.42 2.94 -8.23
CA GLU A 547 23.98 3.61 -9.45
C GLU A 547 24.39 2.83 -10.70
N GLU A 548 25.55 2.22 -10.70
CA GLU A 548 26.02 1.36 -11.78
C GLU A 548 25.13 0.12 -11.97
N GLU A 549 24.67 -0.49 -10.88
CA GLU A 549 23.73 -1.61 -10.94
C GLU A 549 22.32 -1.17 -11.38
N LYS A 550 21.91 0.04 -11.01
CA LYS A 550 20.66 0.63 -11.51
C LYS A 550 20.74 0.85 -13.02
N ASP A 551 21.87 1.34 -13.52
CA ASP A 551 22.10 1.55 -14.94
C ASP A 551 22.15 0.21 -15.70
N GLN A 552 22.80 -0.81 -15.14
CA GLN A 552 22.80 -2.16 -15.70
C GLN A 552 21.40 -2.78 -15.68
N LEU A 553 20.64 -2.61 -14.61
CA LEU A 553 19.26 -3.08 -14.52
C LEU A 553 18.37 -2.34 -15.53
N PHE A 554 18.58 -1.04 -15.71
CA PHE A 554 17.86 -0.25 -16.70
C PHE A 554 18.19 -0.66 -18.13
N SER A 555 19.45 -0.93 -18.46
CA SER A 555 19.87 -1.41 -19.79
C SER A 555 19.30 -2.78 -20.14
N ARG A 556 18.99 -3.62 -19.14
CA ARG A 556 18.38 -4.94 -19.27
C ARG A 556 16.86 -4.94 -19.04
N LYS A 557 16.22 -3.79 -19.05
CA LYS A 557 14.79 -3.60 -18.73
C LYS A 557 13.87 -4.44 -19.61
N GLU A 558 14.21 -4.66 -20.85
CA GLU A 558 13.40 -5.44 -21.81
C GLU A 558 13.31 -6.94 -21.44
N GLU A 559 14.24 -7.48 -20.66
CA GLU A 559 14.22 -8.88 -20.24
C GLU A 559 13.08 -9.19 -19.26
N PHE A 560 12.60 -8.19 -18.52
CA PHE A 560 11.57 -8.36 -17.48
C PHE A 560 10.37 -7.41 -17.63
N THR A 561 10.30 -6.66 -18.73
CA THR A 561 9.23 -5.67 -18.95
C THR A 561 8.53 -5.95 -20.27
N ARG A 562 7.20 -6.06 -20.23
CA ARG A 562 6.35 -6.01 -21.43
C ARG A 562 5.78 -4.61 -21.58
N PHE A 563 5.67 -4.14 -22.81
CA PHE A 563 5.12 -2.84 -23.12
C PHE A 563 3.70 -2.98 -23.70
N MET A 564 2.84 -2.03 -23.35
CA MET A 564 1.49 -1.90 -23.87
C MET A 564 1.19 -0.42 -24.13
N ASP A 565 0.71 -0.13 -25.33
CA ASP A 565 0.38 1.24 -25.70
C ASP A 565 -1.12 1.52 -25.42
N PHE A 566 -1.41 2.75 -25.00
CA PHE A 566 -2.76 3.26 -24.75
C PHE A 566 -2.89 4.64 -25.37
N THR A 567 -4.11 4.94 -25.81
CA THR A 567 -4.48 6.25 -26.35
C THR A 567 -5.39 6.98 -25.37
N LEU A 568 -4.99 8.20 -25.01
CA LEU A 568 -5.71 9.08 -24.11
C LEU A 568 -6.28 10.26 -24.90
N PHE A 569 -7.57 10.50 -24.80
CA PHE A 569 -8.19 11.76 -25.16
C PHE A 569 -8.24 12.65 -23.92
N ILE A 570 -7.65 13.82 -23.97
CA ILE A 570 -7.73 14.85 -22.95
C ILE A 570 -8.48 16.04 -23.56
N GLY A 571 -9.62 16.39 -22.98
CA GLY A 571 -10.44 17.50 -23.41
C GLY A 571 -10.64 18.50 -22.29
N ASN A 572 -10.76 19.78 -22.62
CA ASN A 572 -11.08 20.84 -21.67
C ASN A 572 -12.13 21.76 -22.20
N PHE A 573 -13.06 22.18 -21.34
CA PHE A 573 -14.15 23.10 -21.71
C PHE A 573 -14.60 23.97 -20.54
N ASN A 574 -14.28 25.25 -20.54
CA ASN A 574 -14.89 26.23 -19.64
C ASN A 574 -16.33 26.50 -20.13
N LEU A 575 -17.33 26.19 -19.27
CA LEU A 575 -18.76 26.23 -19.60
C LEU A 575 -19.41 27.60 -19.42
N ALA A 576 -18.71 28.59 -18.83
CA ALA A 576 -19.27 29.92 -18.52
C ALA A 576 -20.66 29.83 -17.81
N GLU A 577 -20.77 28.88 -16.84
CA GLU A 577 -22.02 28.54 -16.12
C GLU A 577 -23.20 28.09 -17.03
N LYS A 578 -22.95 27.70 -18.27
CA LYS A 578 -23.98 27.20 -19.20
C LYS A 578 -24.14 25.68 -19.09
N ASN A 579 -25.28 25.20 -19.54
CA ASN A 579 -25.56 23.78 -19.60
C ASN A 579 -25.04 23.15 -20.91
N LEU A 580 -24.47 21.98 -20.83
CA LEU A 580 -24.05 21.18 -21.97
C LEU A 580 -25.18 20.17 -22.33
N ASP A 581 -26.29 20.68 -22.92
CA ASP A 581 -27.51 19.89 -23.13
C ASP A 581 -27.58 19.19 -24.49
N ASN A 582 -26.84 19.66 -25.49
CA ASN A 582 -26.88 19.14 -26.86
C ASN A 582 -25.90 17.96 -27.03
N ASP A 583 -26.43 16.76 -27.35
CA ASP A 583 -25.62 15.56 -27.64
C ASP A 583 -24.66 15.76 -28.80
N ASN A 584 -25.06 16.48 -29.84
CA ASN A 584 -24.26 16.68 -31.04
C ASN A 584 -23.02 17.52 -30.75
N ASP A 585 -23.11 18.52 -29.88
CA ASP A 585 -21.95 19.32 -29.44
C ASP A 585 -20.91 18.44 -28.73
N ILE A 586 -21.37 17.54 -27.87
CA ILE A 586 -20.50 16.60 -27.17
C ILE A 586 -19.90 15.58 -28.15
N ILE A 587 -20.70 15.04 -29.10
CA ILE A 587 -20.20 14.12 -30.13
C ILE A 587 -19.10 14.79 -30.95
N ILE A 588 -19.35 16.01 -31.45
CA ILE A 588 -18.39 16.78 -32.23
C ILE A 588 -17.09 16.92 -31.40
N TRP A 589 -17.18 17.37 -30.16
CA TRP A 589 -16.00 17.58 -29.33
C TRP A 589 -15.19 16.27 -29.12
N LEU A 590 -15.87 15.16 -28.80
CA LEU A 590 -15.21 13.89 -28.49
C LEU A 590 -14.70 13.11 -29.71
N THR A 591 -15.12 13.48 -30.95
CA THR A 591 -14.75 12.76 -32.19
C THR A 591 -14.01 13.60 -33.23
N SER A 592 -13.95 14.93 -33.09
CA SER A 592 -13.31 15.84 -34.07
C SER A 592 -11.85 15.54 -34.34
N TYR A 593 -11.11 14.93 -33.38
CA TYR A 593 -9.72 14.57 -33.61
C TYR A 593 -9.51 13.62 -34.79
N GLN A 594 -10.51 12.85 -35.18
CA GLN A 594 -10.43 11.92 -36.32
C GLN A 594 -10.17 12.65 -37.66
N ASN A 595 -10.55 13.93 -37.74
CA ASN A 595 -10.37 14.79 -38.92
C ASN A 595 -9.13 15.69 -38.84
N HIS A 596 -8.49 15.80 -37.68
CA HIS A 596 -7.42 16.77 -37.40
C HIS A 596 -6.19 16.10 -36.79
N LEU A 597 -5.72 15.01 -37.39
CA LEU A 597 -4.49 14.36 -36.95
C LEU A 597 -3.27 15.21 -37.38
N LEU A 598 -2.25 15.23 -36.56
CA LEU A 598 -1.01 15.98 -36.83
C LEU A 598 -0.27 15.33 -38.01
N GLU A 599 -0.24 16.00 -39.15
CA GLU A 599 0.30 15.49 -40.43
C GLU A 599 1.80 15.23 -40.43
N ASN A 600 2.57 15.76 -39.49
CA ASN A 600 4.01 15.61 -39.42
C ASN A 600 4.51 14.30 -38.78
N ILE A 601 3.64 13.31 -38.59
CA ILE A 601 4.00 12.04 -37.96
C ILE A 601 4.45 10.97 -38.99
N ALA A 602 4.41 11.29 -40.27
CA ALA A 602 4.55 10.32 -41.37
C ALA A 602 5.98 10.25 -41.95
N TYR A 603 6.95 9.68 -41.19
CA TYR A 603 8.24 9.24 -41.77
C TYR A 603 8.57 7.77 -41.57
N ASP A 604 7.70 6.99 -40.88
CA ASP A 604 7.91 5.55 -40.65
C ASP A 604 6.62 4.77 -41.01
N GLU A 605 6.76 3.61 -41.66
CA GLU A 605 5.60 2.74 -42.02
C GLU A 605 4.78 2.29 -40.81
N LYS A 606 5.44 2.12 -39.65
CA LYS A 606 4.76 1.83 -38.37
C LYS A 606 3.88 3.01 -37.90
N GLU A 607 4.28 4.24 -38.15
CA GLU A 607 3.55 5.45 -37.77
C GLU A 607 2.30 5.66 -38.60
N ASN A 608 2.33 5.30 -39.89
CA ASN A 608 1.14 5.34 -40.73
C ASN A 608 0.06 4.34 -40.28
N GLN A 609 0.48 3.19 -39.70
CA GLN A 609 -0.46 2.21 -39.15
C GLN A 609 -1.14 2.74 -37.89
N ASP A 610 -0.40 3.46 -37.01
CA ASP A 610 -0.93 4.12 -35.83
C ASP A 610 -2.00 5.16 -36.17
N ILE A 611 -1.76 6.00 -37.20
CA ILE A 611 -2.71 7.01 -37.67
C ILE A 611 -3.99 6.38 -38.22
N ASN A 612 -3.87 5.34 -39.01
CA ASN A 612 -5.03 4.63 -39.59
C ASN A 612 -5.83 3.88 -38.50
N ASP A 613 -5.15 3.37 -37.47
CA ASP A 613 -5.80 2.72 -36.33
C ASP A 613 -6.60 3.72 -35.50
N ILE A 614 -6.07 4.95 -35.30
CA ILE A 614 -6.76 6.00 -34.52
C ILE A 614 -7.96 6.58 -35.26
N LYS A 615 -7.91 6.67 -36.59
CA LYS A 615 -9.09 7.04 -37.40
C LYS A 615 -10.24 6.06 -37.24
N LYS A 616 -9.94 4.79 -36.97
CA LYS A 616 -10.92 3.70 -36.88
C LYS A 616 -11.28 3.30 -35.45
N LYS A 617 -10.40 3.57 -34.45
CA LYS A 617 -10.59 3.17 -33.07
C LYS A 617 -10.72 4.38 -32.16
N LEU A 618 -11.73 4.40 -31.30
CA LEU A 618 -11.85 5.39 -30.25
C LEU A 618 -10.73 5.19 -29.18
N PRO A 619 -10.23 6.27 -28.53
CA PRO A 619 -9.26 6.19 -27.45
C PRO A 619 -9.66 5.23 -26.34
N GLU A 620 -8.69 4.66 -25.65
CA GLU A 620 -8.95 3.81 -24.48
C GLU A 620 -9.43 4.60 -23.27
N PHE A 621 -8.97 5.86 -23.14
CA PHE A 621 -9.32 6.75 -22.03
C PHE A 621 -9.88 8.07 -22.58
N TYR A 622 -10.95 8.58 -21.94
CA TYR A 622 -11.42 9.96 -22.06
C TYR A 622 -11.28 10.66 -20.72
N ILE A 623 -10.48 11.73 -20.71
CA ILE A 623 -10.19 12.59 -19.57
C ILE A 623 -10.74 13.97 -19.92
N LEU A 624 -11.76 14.43 -19.20
CA LEU A 624 -12.49 15.63 -19.52
C LEU A 624 -12.47 16.60 -18.35
N GLY A 625 -11.91 17.79 -18.57
CA GLY A 625 -11.94 18.91 -17.65
C GLY A 625 -13.03 19.90 -17.99
N PHE A 626 -13.63 20.45 -16.97
CA PHE A 626 -14.65 21.49 -17.07
C PHE A 626 -14.39 22.57 -16.04
N GLU A 627 -14.50 23.83 -16.45
CA GLU A 627 -14.45 25.00 -15.57
C GLU A 627 -15.77 25.76 -15.65
N GLU A 628 -15.99 26.60 -14.63
CA GLU A 628 -17.21 27.38 -14.44
C GLU A 628 -18.46 26.51 -14.51
N VAL A 629 -18.38 25.33 -13.88
CA VAL A 629 -19.51 24.41 -13.79
C VAL A 629 -20.54 24.99 -12.83
N LYS A 630 -21.80 25.09 -13.34
CA LYS A 630 -22.91 25.57 -12.52
C LYS A 630 -23.20 24.59 -11.38
N SER A 631 -23.33 25.07 -10.16
CA SER A 631 -23.61 24.25 -8.98
C SER A 631 -24.81 23.31 -9.18
N ASN A 632 -24.65 22.05 -8.75
CA ASN A 632 -25.63 20.94 -8.86
C ASN A 632 -25.92 20.47 -10.30
N THR A 633 -25.06 20.78 -11.29
CA THR A 633 -25.19 20.25 -12.67
C THR A 633 -24.16 19.16 -12.98
N GLU A 634 -23.23 18.89 -12.08
CA GLU A 634 -22.12 17.95 -12.28
C GLU A 634 -22.61 16.53 -12.64
N LYS A 635 -23.60 16.04 -11.90
CA LYS A 635 -24.24 14.75 -12.19
C LYS A 635 -24.86 14.72 -13.58
N LYS A 636 -25.54 15.83 -14.00
CA LYS A 636 -26.15 15.93 -15.33
C LYS A 636 -25.10 15.89 -16.44
N ILE A 637 -23.95 16.57 -16.23
CA ILE A 637 -22.82 16.54 -17.17
C ILE A 637 -22.27 15.11 -17.27
N LYS A 638 -22.02 14.45 -16.16
CA LYS A 638 -21.55 13.07 -16.13
C LYS A 638 -22.49 12.10 -16.85
N ASP A 639 -23.77 12.15 -16.51
CA ASP A 639 -24.78 11.26 -17.11
C ASP A 639 -24.89 11.49 -18.64
N LYS A 640 -24.78 12.74 -19.05
CA LYS A 640 -24.82 13.15 -20.45
C LYS A 640 -23.60 12.64 -21.22
N VAL A 641 -22.40 12.89 -20.71
CA VAL A 641 -21.16 12.41 -21.31
C VAL A 641 -21.14 10.88 -21.37
N THR A 642 -21.60 10.20 -20.31
CA THR A 642 -21.71 8.73 -20.30
C THR A 642 -22.62 8.23 -21.41
N SER A 643 -23.78 8.84 -21.58
CA SER A 643 -24.75 8.50 -22.64
C SER A 643 -24.13 8.68 -24.03
N VAL A 644 -23.46 9.81 -24.26
CA VAL A 644 -22.83 10.11 -25.56
C VAL A 644 -21.65 9.16 -25.83
N LEU A 645 -20.80 8.89 -24.88
CA LEU A 645 -19.68 7.93 -25.04
C LEU A 645 -20.18 6.53 -25.42
N ASN A 646 -21.27 6.08 -24.80
CA ASN A 646 -21.88 4.80 -25.15
C ASN A 646 -22.55 4.85 -26.55
N LYS A 647 -23.11 5.99 -26.95
CA LYS A 647 -23.70 6.17 -28.26
C LYS A 647 -22.67 6.15 -29.40
N ILE A 648 -21.53 6.85 -29.24
CA ILE A 648 -20.46 6.85 -30.26
C ILE A 648 -19.71 5.51 -30.32
N ASN A 649 -19.79 4.69 -29.26
CA ASN A 649 -19.15 3.40 -29.15
C ASN A 649 -20.14 2.21 -29.32
N ALA A 650 -21.34 2.44 -29.80
CA ALA A 650 -22.41 1.44 -29.86
C ALA A 650 -22.06 0.16 -30.63
N ASN A 651 -21.15 0.25 -31.60
CA ASN A 651 -20.70 -0.88 -32.40
C ASN A 651 -19.55 -1.67 -31.81
N SER A 652 -19.09 -1.33 -30.58
CA SER A 652 -17.98 -1.99 -29.90
C SER A 652 -18.50 -2.95 -28.83
N GLU A 653 -17.87 -4.11 -28.72
CA GLU A 653 -18.16 -5.08 -27.66
C GLU A 653 -17.74 -4.59 -26.25
N THR A 654 -16.95 -3.51 -26.17
CA THR A 654 -16.40 -2.98 -24.93
C THR A 654 -16.88 -1.55 -24.67
N PRO A 655 -17.97 -1.35 -23.89
CA PRO A 655 -18.50 -0.03 -23.57
C PRO A 655 -17.50 0.80 -22.75
N TYR A 656 -17.68 2.14 -22.76
CA TYR A 656 -16.96 3.00 -21.83
C TYR A 656 -17.57 2.90 -20.42
N GLN A 657 -16.70 2.89 -19.43
CA GLN A 657 -17.09 2.89 -18.04
C GLN A 657 -16.52 4.13 -17.35
N PHE A 658 -17.35 4.71 -16.50
CA PHE A 658 -16.93 5.78 -15.62
C PHE A 658 -15.89 5.27 -14.62
N MET A 659 -14.79 5.99 -14.47
CA MET A 659 -13.67 5.60 -13.64
C MET A 659 -13.55 6.47 -12.38
N LYS A 660 -13.52 7.80 -12.56
CA LYS A 660 -13.32 8.73 -11.45
C LYS A 660 -13.84 10.12 -11.81
N GLU A 661 -14.33 10.84 -10.81
CA GLU A 661 -14.60 12.27 -10.85
C GLU A 661 -13.93 12.97 -9.67
N LEU A 662 -13.52 14.21 -9.91
CA LEU A 662 -13.07 15.12 -8.86
C LEU A 662 -13.69 16.49 -9.12
N GLN A 663 -13.99 17.20 -8.02
CA GLN A 663 -14.51 18.56 -8.06
C GLN A 663 -13.84 19.42 -7.00
N GLN A 664 -13.37 20.58 -7.40
CA GLN A 664 -12.90 21.63 -6.51
C GLN A 664 -13.48 22.97 -6.96
N SER A 665 -14.33 23.54 -6.15
CA SER A 665 -15.06 24.77 -6.50
C SER A 665 -15.90 24.62 -7.80
N ASP A 666 -15.53 25.30 -8.88
CA ASP A 666 -16.18 25.24 -10.20
C ASP A 666 -15.37 24.41 -11.22
N THR A 667 -14.27 23.84 -10.80
CA THR A 667 -13.42 22.96 -11.63
C THR A 667 -13.83 21.51 -11.40
N TYR A 668 -14.08 20.78 -12.50
CA TYR A 668 -14.58 19.42 -12.49
C TYR A 668 -13.84 18.55 -13.49
N ILE A 669 -13.39 17.37 -13.08
CA ILE A 669 -12.74 16.40 -13.97
C ILE A 669 -13.53 15.10 -13.99
N LEU A 670 -13.69 14.54 -15.17
CA LEU A 670 -14.28 13.23 -15.41
C LEU A 670 -13.28 12.32 -16.14
N VAL A 671 -13.17 11.08 -15.71
CA VAL A 671 -12.34 10.07 -16.36
C VAL A 671 -13.16 8.85 -16.70
N PHE A 672 -13.11 8.45 -17.98
CA PHE A 672 -13.75 7.27 -18.52
C PHE A 672 -12.71 6.36 -19.14
N VAL A 673 -12.97 5.06 -19.13
CA VAL A 673 -12.08 4.05 -19.71
C VAL A 673 -12.89 2.96 -20.41
N LYS A 674 -12.37 2.35 -21.47
CA LYS A 674 -12.97 1.15 -22.06
C LYS A 674 -12.99 0.01 -21.03
N ALA A 675 -14.09 -0.71 -20.95
CA ALA A 675 -14.29 -1.80 -20.00
C ALA A 675 -13.16 -2.86 -20.05
N SER A 676 -12.64 -3.14 -21.24
CA SER A 676 -11.50 -4.07 -21.44
C SER A 676 -10.20 -3.58 -20.79
N CYS A 677 -10.06 -2.27 -20.54
CA CYS A 677 -8.83 -1.65 -20.03
C CYS A 677 -8.85 -1.41 -18.51
N ILE A 678 -9.99 -1.52 -17.83
CA ILE A 678 -10.14 -1.27 -16.39
C ILE A 678 -9.16 -2.12 -15.57
N LYS A 679 -8.95 -3.37 -15.96
CA LYS A 679 -8.04 -4.32 -15.26
C LYS A 679 -6.59 -3.84 -15.16
N TYR A 680 -6.19 -2.89 -15.98
CA TYR A 680 -4.84 -2.32 -16.00
C TYR A 680 -4.69 -1.09 -15.10
N VAL A 681 -5.81 -0.53 -14.61
CA VAL A 681 -5.81 0.71 -13.82
C VAL A 681 -5.81 0.42 -12.33
N LYS A 682 -4.90 1.07 -11.58
CA LYS A 682 -4.73 0.86 -10.13
C LYS A 682 -4.11 2.09 -9.43
N ASN A 683 -4.04 2.06 -8.11
CA ASN A 683 -3.29 3.02 -7.25
C ASN A 683 -3.76 4.48 -7.42
N PHE A 684 -5.06 4.73 -7.26
CA PHE A 684 -5.60 6.08 -7.30
C PHE A 684 -5.21 6.90 -6.07
N ASP A 685 -4.86 8.17 -6.32
CA ASP A 685 -4.77 9.20 -5.30
C ASP A 685 -5.22 10.54 -5.87
N GLN A 686 -5.64 11.45 -5.00
CA GLN A 686 -6.18 12.73 -5.40
C GLN A 686 -5.70 13.84 -4.49
N GLN A 687 -5.59 15.05 -5.04
CA GLN A 687 -5.22 16.24 -4.29
C GLN A 687 -5.97 17.45 -4.85
N PHE A 688 -6.19 18.45 -4.01
CA PHE A 688 -6.87 19.68 -4.36
C PHE A 688 -6.02 20.87 -3.97
N ILE A 689 -5.93 21.85 -4.87
CA ILE A 689 -5.27 23.12 -4.60
C ILE A 689 -6.33 24.22 -4.75
N LYS A 690 -6.44 25.05 -3.72
CA LYS A 690 -7.30 26.21 -3.74
C LYS A 690 -6.42 27.44 -3.87
N THR A 691 -6.42 28.05 -5.03
CA THR A 691 -5.56 29.20 -5.35
C THR A 691 -6.09 30.52 -4.79
N SER A 692 -7.39 30.61 -4.50
CA SER A 692 -7.99 31.80 -3.89
C SER A 692 -9.14 31.44 -2.93
N TYR A 693 -9.22 32.14 -1.80
CA TYR A 693 -10.36 32.02 -0.86
C TYR A 693 -11.57 32.88 -1.28
N VAL A 694 -11.37 33.86 -2.13
CA VAL A 694 -12.39 34.83 -2.57
C VAL A 694 -13.00 34.43 -3.91
N THR A 695 -12.18 33.90 -4.82
CA THR A 695 -12.62 33.43 -6.13
C THR A 695 -12.81 31.92 -6.13
N ARG A 696 -13.67 31.41 -7.04
CA ARG A 696 -13.91 29.97 -7.18
C ARG A 696 -12.80 29.22 -7.96
N LYS A 697 -11.57 29.74 -7.93
CA LYS A 697 -10.43 29.19 -8.67
C LYS A 697 -9.74 28.08 -7.90
N GLY A 698 -9.22 27.10 -8.63
CA GLY A 698 -8.50 25.98 -8.01
C GLY A 698 -8.11 24.88 -9.01
N SER A 699 -7.49 23.84 -8.50
CA SER A 699 -6.98 22.73 -9.29
C SER A 699 -7.41 21.39 -8.69
N CYS A 700 -7.81 20.47 -9.57
CA CYS A 700 -8.08 19.07 -9.24
C CYS A 700 -6.92 18.23 -9.76
N LEU A 701 -6.20 17.56 -8.88
CA LEU A 701 -5.11 16.66 -9.25
C LEU A 701 -5.54 15.22 -9.03
N LEU A 702 -5.27 14.37 -10.02
CA LEU A 702 -5.56 12.94 -9.98
C LEU A 702 -4.30 12.17 -10.38
N ARG A 703 -3.97 11.14 -9.63
CA ARG A 703 -2.90 10.20 -9.95
C ARG A 703 -3.45 8.78 -9.99
N PHE A 704 -3.00 7.98 -10.94
CA PHE A 704 -3.26 6.53 -11.00
C PHE A 704 -2.14 5.83 -11.77
N ASN A 705 -2.11 4.51 -11.72
CA ASN A 705 -1.23 3.72 -12.57
C ASN A 705 -2.02 3.06 -13.69
N ILE A 706 -1.42 3.00 -14.88
CA ILE A 706 -1.83 2.06 -15.93
C ILE A 706 -0.74 0.99 -16.00
N ASN A 707 -1.06 -0.24 -15.66
CA ASN A 707 -0.06 -1.28 -15.38
C ASN A 707 0.90 -0.85 -14.25
N ASP A 708 2.20 -0.84 -14.49
CA ASP A 708 3.21 -0.37 -13.54
C ASP A 708 3.69 1.07 -13.84
N THR A 709 3.05 1.74 -14.78
CA THR A 709 3.36 3.10 -15.22
C THR A 709 2.47 4.12 -14.52
N THR A 710 3.08 5.19 -14.02
CA THR A 710 2.40 6.27 -13.29
C THR A 710 1.90 7.36 -14.23
N VAL A 711 0.61 7.71 -14.10
CA VAL A 711 -0.03 8.82 -14.82
C VAL A 711 -0.60 9.78 -13.80
N ALA A 712 -0.26 11.07 -13.93
CA ALA A 712 -0.85 12.12 -13.12
C ALA A 712 -1.45 13.21 -14.02
N LEU A 713 -2.56 13.78 -13.57
CA LEU A 713 -3.40 14.74 -14.27
C LEU A 713 -3.64 15.93 -13.37
N SER A 714 -3.60 17.14 -13.90
CA SER A 714 -4.04 18.36 -13.21
C SER A 714 -4.98 19.15 -14.11
N CYS A 715 -6.25 19.27 -13.69
CA CYS A 715 -7.26 20.12 -14.32
C CYS A 715 -7.36 21.41 -13.51
N ASN A 716 -7.23 22.56 -14.17
CA ASN A 716 -6.91 23.81 -13.51
C ASN A 716 -7.79 24.95 -14.00
N HIS A 717 -8.24 25.79 -13.07
CA HIS A 717 -8.83 27.09 -13.35
C HIS A 717 -8.02 28.16 -12.61
N LEU A 718 -7.09 28.83 -13.33
CA LEU A 718 -6.15 29.76 -12.76
C LEU A 718 -6.69 31.20 -12.69
N SER A 719 -5.94 32.07 -12.03
CA SER A 719 -6.29 33.48 -11.81
C SER A 719 -6.51 34.24 -13.12
N TYR A 720 -7.66 34.89 -13.21
CA TYR A 720 -8.08 35.71 -14.37
C TYR A 720 -7.52 37.14 -14.27
N GLY A 721 -7.38 37.81 -15.41
CA GLY A 721 -6.93 39.20 -15.55
C GLY A 721 -5.62 39.28 -16.33
N GLU A 722 -5.47 40.35 -17.11
CA GLU A 722 -4.27 40.60 -17.93
C GLU A 722 -3.05 40.92 -17.04
N ASP A 723 -3.29 41.55 -15.90
CA ASP A 723 -2.33 41.95 -14.88
C ASP A 723 -1.88 40.80 -13.94
N LYS A 724 -2.53 39.64 -14.01
CA LYS A 724 -2.30 38.50 -13.11
C LYS A 724 -1.27 37.47 -13.61
N ASN A 725 -0.30 37.94 -14.39
CA ASN A 725 0.70 37.08 -15.00
C ASN A 725 1.60 36.35 -14.01
N GLU A 726 2.10 37.06 -13.01
CA GLU A 726 2.99 36.47 -11.99
C GLU A 726 2.21 35.50 -11.07
N GLU A 727 0.97 35.85 -10.69
CA GLU A 727 0.12 34.94 -9.90
C GLU A 727 -0.08 33.61 -10.61
N ARG A 728 -0.38 33.60 -11.92
CA ARG A 728 -0.55 32.36 -12.69
C ARG A 728 0.73 31.54 -12.75
N LYS A 729 1.88 32.20 -12.86
CA LYS A 729 3.19 31.54 -12.86
C LYS A 729 3.48 30.86 -11.51
N GLU A 730 3.16 31.52 -10.40
CA GLU A 730 3.25 30.96 -9.06
C GLU A 730 2.29 29.77 -8.89
N GLU A 731 1.02 29.92 -9.28
CA GLU A 731 0.01 28.85 -9.23
C GLU A 731 0.47 27.60 -10.01
N ILE A 732 1.02 27.75 -11.22
CA ILE A 732 1.56 26.62 -12.00
C ILE A 732 2.75 25.99 -11.26
N THR A 733 3.61 26.81 -10.67
CA THR A 733 4.77 26.31 -9.91
C THR A 733 4.33 25.49 -8.70
N ASP A 734 3.32 25.95 -7.98
CA ASP A 734 2.75 25.25 -6.83
C ASP A 734 2.11 23.92 -7.24
N ILE A 735 1.39 23.91 -8.37
CA ILE A 735 0.81 22.68 -8.93
C ILE A 735 1.91 21.66 -9.23
N LEU A 736 3.00 22.08 -9.88
CA LEU A 736 4.11 21.20 -10.24
C LEU A 736 4.92 20.69 -9.03
N ASN A 737 4.93 21.44 -7.93
CA ASN A 737 5.57 21.04 -6.67
C ASN A 737 4.63 20.27 -5.72
N THR A 738 3.34 20.19 -6.04
CA THR A 738 2.38 19.50 -5.18
C THR A 738 2.58 18.00 -5.22
N ASN A 739 2.58 17.38 -4.05
CA ASN A 739 2.59 15.95 -3.87
C ASN A 739 1.20 15.40 -3.52
N PHE A 740 1.00 14.11 -3.70
CA PHE A 740 -0.22 13.42 -3.30
C PHE A 740 -0.10 12.86 -1.88
N LYS A 741 -1.19 12.84 -1.12
CA LYS A 741 -1.19 12.42 0.28
C LYS A 741 -0.58 11.03 0.49
N LYS A 742 -0.88 10.07 -0.37
CA LYS A 742 -0.35 8.70 -0.30
C LYS A 742 1.11 8.59 -0.82
N TYR A 743 1.62 9.63 -1.46
CA TYR A 743 2.94 9.67 -2.11
C TYR A 743 3.64 10.99 -1.83
N PRO A 744 3.94 11.30 -0.56
CA PRO A 744 4.41 12.64 -0.13
C PRO A 744 5.78 13.03 -0.70
N ASN A 745 6.57 12.07 -1.15
CA ASN A 745 7.91 12.32 -1.72
C ASN A 745 7.92 12.39 -3.25
N LEU A 746 6.72 12.34 -3.91
CA LEU A 746 6.62 12.37 -5.36
C LEU A 746 5.96 13.66 -5.84
N ILE A 747 6.67 14.41 -6.66
CA ILE A 747 6.18 15.59 -7.40
C ILE A 747 6.05 15.23 -8.88
N PHE A 748 5.66 16.17 -9.74
CA PHE A 748 5.42 15.91 -11.16
C PHE A 748 6.63 15.27 -11.88
N LYS A 749 7.86 15.59 -11.48
CA LYS A 749 9.09 15.02 -12.07
C LYS A 749 9.21 13.51 -11.90
N ASN A 750 8.62 12.96 -10.85
CA ASN A 750 8.71 11.56 -10.49
C ASN A 750 7.69 10.68 -11.23
N TYR A 751 6.67 11.28 -11.87
CA TYR A 751 5.69 10.51 -12.65
C TYR A 751 6.19 10.22 -14.05
N ASP A 752 5.84 9.04 -14.61
CA ASP A 752 6.18 8.70 -15.99
C ASP A 752 5.47 9.62 -16.97
N TYR A 753 4.20 9.93 -16.69
CA TYR A 753 3.39 10.87 -17.46
C TYR A 753 2.71 11.86 -16.52
N PHE A 754 2.77 13.13 -16.89
CA PHE A 754 2.07 14.20 -16.21
C PHE A 754 1.42 15.12 -17.26
N PHE A 755 0.12 15.40 -17.09
CA PHE A 755 -0.64 16.31 -17.94
C PHE A 755 -1.21 17.44 -17.09
N LEU A 756 -0.96 18.67 -17.50
CA LEU A 756 -1.49 19.90 -16.93
C LEU A 756 -2.40 20.55 -17.97
N PHE A 757 -3.67 20.67 -17.67
CA PHE A 757 -4.64 21.21 -18.61
C PHE A 757 -5.73 22.03 -17.91
N GLY A 758 -6.53 22.78 -18.66
CA GLY A 758 -7.61 23.58 -18.10
C GLY A 758 -7.68 24.98 -18.71
N ASP A 759 -8.53 25.83 -18.12
CA ASP A 759 -8.52 27.26 -18.34
C ASP A 759 -7.41 27.88 -17.49
N LEU A 760 -6.23 27.97 -18.09
CA LEU A 760 -5.03 28.53 -17.45
C LEU A 760 -5.01 30.06 -17.50
N ASN A 761 -6.00 30.69 -18.12
CA ASN A 761 -6.13 32.14 -18.25
C ASN A 761 -4.86 32.85 -18.81
N ILE A 762 -4.00 32.12 -19.53
CA ILE A 762 -2.79 32.65 -20.17
C ILE A 762 -3.23 33.61 -21.27
N ARG A 763 -2.59 34.76 -21.34
CA ARG A 763 -2.98 35.84 -22.24
C ARG A 763 -1.90 36.10 -23.30
N ILE A 764 -2.31 36.88 -24.32
CA ILE A 764 -1.42 37.40 -25.35
C ILE A 764 -1.12 38.86 -24.97
N ASP A 765 0.15 39.25 -24.95
CA ASP A 765 0.63 40.61 -24.63
C ASP A 765 0.54 41.55 -25.84
N LEU A 766 -0.68 41.68 -26.37
CA LEU A 766 -1.00 42.61 -27.44
C LEU A 766 -2.31 43.34 -27.12
N TRP A 767 -2.43 44.57 -27.65
CA TRP A 767 -3.67 45.34 -27.52
C TRP A 767 -4.69 44.93 -28.60
N VAL A 768 -5.98 45.11 -28.32
CA VAL A 768 -7.10 44.75 -29.22
C VAL A 768 -6.99 45.48 -30.59
N ASN A 769 -6.44 46.69 -30.64
CA ASN A 769 -6.25 47.48 -31.86
C ASN A 769 -4.91 47.16 -32.58
N ASP A 770 -4.12 46.21 -32.10
CA ASP A 770 -2.94 45.75 -32.82
C ASP A 770 -3.29 45.07 -34.13
N GLN A 771 -2.47 45.30 -35.16
CA GLN A 771 -2.74 44.81 -36.52
C GLN A 771 -2.87 43.29 -36.57
N LEU A 772 -2.09 42.55 -35.80
CA LEU A 772 -2.18 41.09 -35.74
C LEU A 772 -3.53 40.62 -35.19
N ILE A 773 -4.09 41.31 -34.17
CA ILE A 773 -5.38 41.02 -33.61
C ILE A 773 -6.50 41.39 -34.60
N LEU A 774 -6.41 42.52 -35.26
CA LEU A 774 -7.37 42.94 -36.29
C LEU A 774 -7.42 41.94 -37.46
N ASP A 775 -6.24 41.49 -37.92
CA ASP A 775 -6.12 40.46 -38.94
C ASP A 775 -6.70 39.10 -38.48
N LEU A 776 -6.44 38.70 -37.25
CA LEU A 776 -7.07 37.51 -36.65
C LEU A 776 -8.58 37.60 -36.72
N VAL A 777 -9.17 38.68 -36.24
CA VAL A 777 -10.65 38.88 -36.25
C VAL A 777 -11.23 38.88 -37.66
N LYS A 778 -10.52 39.54 -38.60
CA LYS A 778 -10.92 39.60 -40.00
C LYS A 778 -10.89 38.26 -40.72
N TYR A 779 -9.87 37.42 -40.42
CA TYR A 779 -9.63 36.16 -41.12
C TYR A 779 -10.04 34.94 -40.32
N HIS A 780 -10.63 35.13 -39.15
CA HIS A 780 -11.05 34.05 -38.25
C HIS A 780 -11.91 32.97 -38.94
N SER A 781 -12.78 33.35 -39.89
CA SER A 781 -13.58 32.41 -40.65
C SER A 781 -12.80 31.63 -41.73
N ARG A 782 -11.51 31.93 -41.94
CA ARG A 782 -10.65 31.30 -42.95
C ARG A 782 -9.41 30.68 -42.29
N GLU A 783 -9.62 29.82 -41.30
CA GLU A 783 -8.55 29.22 -40.43
C GLU A 783 -7.40 28.59 -41.22
N THR A 784 -7.59 28.16 -42.46
CA THR A 784 -6.61 27.44 -43.26
C THR A 784 -5.37 28.27 -43.72
N ASN A 785 -5.38 29.60 -43.56
CA ASN A 785 -4.32 30.48 -44.10
C ASN A 785 -3.75 31.48 -43.09
N TYR A 786 -4.06 31.39 -41.78
CA TYR A 786 -3.52 32.29 -40.79
C TYR A 786 -2.28 31.68 -40.13
N ASP A 787 -1.16 32.41 -40.12
CA ASP A 787 0.09 32.02 -39.46
C ASP A 787 0.04 32.36 -37.95
N PHE A 788 -0.44 31.44 -37.13
CA PHE A 788 -0.57 31.60 -35.68
C PHE A 788 0.81 31.73 -34.97
N THR A 789 1.90 31.38 -35.62
CA THR A 789 3.26 31.50 -35.03
C THR A 789 3.60 32.95 -34.73
N LYS A 790 3.17 33.89 -35.56
CA LYS A 790 3.36 35.33 -35.37
C LYS A 790 2.63 35.88 -34.16
N LEU A 791 1.45 35.34 -33.88
CA LEU A 791 0.66 35.72 -32.71
C LEU A 791 1.15 35.04 -31.44
N TYR A 792 1.58 33.79 -31.56
CA TYR A 792 2.08 32.97 -30.41
C TYR A 792 3.37 33.56 -29.80
N GLN A 793 4.17 34.33 -30.53
CA GLN A 793 5.35 35.00 -29.98
C GLN A 793 5.03 35.93 -28.80
N TYR A 794 3.79 36.41 -28.70
CA TYR A 794 3.33 37.29 -27.64
C TYR A 794 2.57 36.55 -26.50
N ASP A 795 2.55 35.24 -26.56
CA ASP A 795 1.91 34.41 -25.52
C ASP A 795 2.73 34.47 -24.21
N GLN A 796 2.03 34.72 -23.11
CA GLN A 796 2.65 34.87 -21.79
C GLN A 796 3.37 33.60 -21.30
N PHE A 797 2.95 32.42 -21.73
CA PHE A 797 3.61 31.17 -21.37
C PHE A 797 5.07 31.13 -21.80
N LEU A 798 5.44 31.76 -22.91
CA LEU A 798 6.82 31.82 -23.37
C LEU A 798 7.72 32.56 -22.37
N LYS A 799 7.19 33.52 -21.60
CA LYS A 799 7.93 34.18 -20.50
C LYS A 799 8.13 33.23 -19.34
N TYR A 800 7.11 32.48 -18.94
CA TYR A 800 7.23 31.52 -17.85
C TYR A 800 8.34 30.49 -18.09
N VAL A 801 8.40 29.94 -19.30
CA VAL A 801 9.42 28.96 -19.70
C VAL A 801 10.83 29.54 -19.64
N LYS A 802 11.00 30.83 -19.96
CA LYS A 802 12.30 31.52 -19.93
C LYS A 802 12.80 31.79 -18.51
N GLU A 803 11.88 32.06 -17.60
CA GLU A 803 12.19 32.52 -16.23
C GLU A 803 12.15 31.40 -15.17
N ASN A 804 11.48 30.28 -15.42
CA ASN A 804 11.29 29.25 -14.43
C ASN A 804 11.70 27.86 -14.95
N ASN A 805 12.72 27.28 -14.36
CA ASN A 805 13.24 25.97 -14.74
C ASN A 805 12.24 24.84 -14.57
N ILE A 806 11.33 24.87 -13.56
CA ILE A 806 10.35 23.83 -13.35
C ILE A 806 9.26 23.84 -14.42
N ILE A 807 8.77 25.01 -14.82
CA ILE A 807 7.79 25.16 -15.90
C ILE A 807 8.40 24.79 -17.25
N SER A 808 9.70 25.00 -17.47
CA SER A 808 10.39 24.65 -18.70
C SER A 808 10.46 23.14 -18.98
N GLU A 809 10.13 22.31 -17.98
CA GLU A 809 10.01 20.86 -18.13
C GLU A 809 8.65 20.41 -18.66
N MET A 810 7.71 21.35 -18.88
CA MET A 810 6.44 21.11 -19.55
C MET A 810 6.56 21.47 -21.03
N CYS A 811 5.84 20.77 -21.89
CA CYS A 811 5.71 21.10 -23.30
C CYS A 811 4.27 20.93 -23.78
N GLU A 812 3.97 21.55 -24.89
CA GLU A 812 2.68 21.56 -25.53
C GLU A 812 2.84 21.21 -27.01
N PRO A 813 1.89 20.51 -27.65
CA PRO A 813 1.92 20.36 -29.09
C PRO A 813 1.80 21.70 -29.80
N GLU A 814 2.32 21.82 -31.02
CA GLU A 814 2.23 23.05 -31.80
C GLU A 814 0.77 23.51 -31.96
N ILE A 815 0.50 24.77 -31.59
CA ILE A 815 -0.81 25.37 -31.73
C ILE A 815 -1.03 25.78 -33.20
N ARG A 816 -1.97 25.10 -33.85
CA ARG A 816 -2.37 25.36 -35.26
C ARG A 816 -3.83 25.83 -35.38
N PHE A 817 -4.41 26.31 -34.30
CA PHE A 817 -5.76 26.79 -34.19
C PHE A 817 -5.81 28.18 -33.58
N SER A 818 -6.92 28.91 -33.89
CA SER A 818 -7.10 30.26 -33.38
C SER A 818 -7.40 30.30 -31.88
N PRO A 819 -7.16 31.43 -31.17
CA PRO A 819 -7.45 31.60 -29.75
C PRO A 819 -8.79 31.04 -29.30
N THR A 820 -8.82 30.48 -28.06
CA THR A 820 -9.96 29.80 -27.50
C THR A 820 -10.96 30.71 -26.76
N TYR A 821 -10.54 31.93 -26.46
CA TYR A 821 -11.29 32.94 -25.69
C TYR A 821 -11.03 34.34 -26.23
N LYS A 822 -11.86 35.32 -26.21
CA LYS A 822 -13.26 35.38 -25.79
C LYS A 822 -14.17 35.43 -26.98
N TYR A 823 -15.18 34.56 -26.98
CA TYR A 823 -16.22 34.54 -28.04
C TYR A 823 -17.54 35.17 -27.58
N ASN A 824 -18.36 35.61 -28.55
CA ASN A 824 -19.75 35.93 -28.26
C ASN A 824 -20.57 34.63 -28.14
N ILE A 825 -21.29 34.47 -27.04
CA ILE A 825 -22.15 33.30 -26.84
C ILE A 825 -23.25 33.31 -27.93
N GLY A 826 -23.49 32.15 -28.54
CA GLY A 826 -24.47 31.97 -29.59
C GLY A 826 -23.91 32.10 -31.02
N ASN A 827 -22.67 32.55 -31.21
CA ASN A 827 -21.97 32.59 -32.50
C ASN A 827 -20.46 32.28 -32.32
N THR A 828 -19.73 32.28 -33.44
CA THR A 828 -18.30 31.97 -33.49
C THR A 828 -17.41 33.22 -33.67
N GLN A 829 -17.92 34.42 -33.36
CA GLN A 829 -17.14 35.67 -33.47
C GLN A 829 -16.53 36.05 -32.14
N TYR A 830 -15.30 36.63 -32.14
CA TYR A 830 -14.65 37.15 -30.95
C TYR A 830 -15.36 38.39 -30.38
N ASP A 831 -15.47 38.45 -29.04
CA ASP A 831 -15.90 39.66 -28.32
C ASP A 831 -14.63 40.49 -27.98
N VAL A 832 -14.15 41.21 -28.95
CA VAL A 832 -12.96 42.08 -28.82
C VAL A 832 -13.22 43.36 -28.02
N THR A 833 -14.45 43.63 -27.62
CA THR A 833 -14.79 44.82 -26.81
C THR A 833 -14.39 44.64 -25.36
N LYS A 834 -14.19 43.44 -24.89
CA LYS A 834 -13.94 43.10 -23.50
C LYS A 834 -12.52 42.55 -23.23
N ARG A 835 -11.99 41.78 -24.17
CA ARG A 835 -10.69 41.09 -23.98
C ARG A 835 -9.98 40.88 -25.32
N THR A 836 -8.65 40.86 -25.27
CA THR A 836 -7.82 40.38 -26.38
C THR A 836 -7.96 38.88 -26.55
N PRO A 837 -8.31 38.40 -27.79
CA PRO A 837 -8.36 36.96 -28.03
C PRO A 837 -7.07 36.25 -27.62
N SER A 838 -7.21 35.20 -26.82
CA SER A 838 -6.04 34.51 -26.22
C SER A 838 -6.28 33.00 -26.11
N TRP A 839 -5.20 32.22 -26.07
CA TRP A 839 -5.26 30.78 -25.79
C TRP A 839 -5.29 30.55 -24.29
N CYS A 840 -6.45 30.71 -23.67
CA CYS A 840 -6.66 30.50 -22.24
C CYS A 840 -6.73 29.03 -21.88
N ASP A 841 -7.33 28.20 -22.72
CA ASP A 841 -7.53 26.77 -22.56
C ASP A 841 -6.36 26.04 -23.23
N ARG A 842 -5.62 25.23 -22.43
CA ARG A 842 -4.35 24.60 -22.85
C ARG A 842 -4.22 23.18 -22.32
N ILE A 843 -3.37 22.36 -22.97
CA ILE A 843 -2.99 21.02 -22.52
C ILE A 843 -1.47 20.87 -22.65
N PHE A 844 -0.79 20.83 -21.51
CA PHE A 844 0.64 20.59 -21.42
C PHE A 844 0.91 19.17 -20.95
N TYR A 845 2.05 18.62 -21.33
CA TYR A 845 2.54 17.34 -20.86
C TYR A 845 4.02 17.42 -20.47
N LYS A 846 4.47 16.50 -19.62
CA LYS A 846 5.85 16.43 -19.14
C LYS A 846 6.82 16.20 -20.29
N LYS A 847 7.80 17.09 -20.43
CA LYS A 847 8.90 17.01 -21.40
C LYS A 847 9.73 15.73 -21.15
N PHE A 848 10.27 15.15 -22.19
CA PHE A 848 11.04 13.90 -22.12
C PHE A 848 10.27 12.67 -21.63
N SER A 849 8.95 12.78 -21.41
CA SER A 849 8.10 11.58 -21.28
C SER A 849 7.98 10.87 -22.65
N LYS A 850 7.62 9.58 -22.63
CA LYS A 850 7.33 8.84 -23.87
C LYS A 850 5.92 9.16 -24.42
N THR A 851 5.48 10.40 -24.24
CA THR A 851 4.20 10.89 -24.73
C THR A 851 4.32 11.24 -26.21
N LYS A 852 3.46 10.65 -27.05
CA LYS A 852 3.37 10.99 -28.48
C LYS A 852 2.05 11.70 -28.74
N PRO A 853 2.02 13.01 -28.99
CA PRO A 853 0.81 13.72 -29.38
C PRO A 853 0.39 13.29 -30.79
N LEU A 854 -0.91 13.00 -30.96
CA LEU A 854 -1.50 12.51 -32.21
C LEU A 854 -2.46 13.51 -32.81
N ALA A 855 -3.13 14.29 -31.96
CA ALA A 855 -3.99 15.41 -32.34
C ALA A 855 -3.95 16.48 -31.26
N TYR A 856 -4.09 17.76 -31.65
CA TYR A 856 -4.26 18.89 -30.75
C TYR A 856 -5.02 19.99 -31.48
N ASN A 857 -6.22 20.30 -31.05
CA ASN A 857 -7.07 21.31 -31.69
C ASN A 857 -8.20 21.77 -30.76
N LYS A 858 -9.05 22.66 -31.25
CA LYS A 858 -10.29 23.09 -30.61
C LYS A 858 -11.50 22.66 -31.45
N CYS A 859 -12.68 22.74 -30.86
CA CYS A 859 -13.96 22.65 -31.60
C CYS A 859 -14.68 23.98 -31.58
N LEU A 860 -15.40 24.31 -32.65
CA LEU A 860 -16.24 25.49 -32.72
C LEU A 860 -17.64 25.16 -32.17
N LEU A 861 -17.89 25.52 -30.94
CA LEU A 861 -19.18 25.41 -30.27
C LEU A 861 -19.65 26.79 -29.84
N THR A 862 -20.97 27.01 -29.79
CA THR A 862 -21.55 28.34 -29.53
C THR A 862 -22.15 28.46 -28.11
N VAL A 863 -22.03 27.46 -27.30
CA VAL A 863 -22.69 27.37 -25.98
C VAL A 863 -21.99 28.19 -24.90
N SER A 864 -20.68 28.42 -25.05
CA SER A 864 -19.85 29.19 -24.11
C SER A 864 -19.10 30.32 -24.80
N ASP A 865 -18.50 31.24 -24.02
CA ASP A 865 -17.54 32.24 -24.51
C ASP A 865 -16.11 31.68 -24.62
N HIS A 866 -15.92 30.43 -24.26
CA HIS A 866 -14.74 29.62 -24.57
C HIS A 866 -15.05 28.56 -25.62
N GLN A 867 -14.02 28.18 -26.39
CA GLN A 867 -14.09 27.04 -27.29
C GLN A 867 -13.41 25.82 -26.63
N PRO A 868 -14.06 24.64 -26.61
CA PRO A 868 -13.46 23.46 -26.05
C PRO A 868 -12.25 23.01 -26.87
N ILE A 869 -11.22 22.60 -26.17
CA ILE A 869 -10.01 22.02 -26.76
C ILE A 869 -9.95 20.52 -26.52
N TYR A 870 -9.15 19.86 -27.33
CA TYR A 870 -8.79 18.46 -27.14
C TYR A 870 -7.35 18.16 -27.57
N GLY A 871 -6.73 17.19 -26.91
CA GLY A 871 -5.50 16.55 -27.32
C GLY A 871 -5.65 15.03 -27.27
N VAL A 872 -5.10 14.34 -28.27
CA VAL A 872 -5.02 12.88 -28.27
C VAL A 872 -3.57 12.48 -28.18
N TYR A 873 -3.26 11.64 -27.19
CA TYR A 873 -1.91 11.26 -26.86
C TYR A 873 -1.76 9.74 -26.80
N LYS A 874 -0.73 9.20 -27.44
CA LYS A 874 -0.30 7.81 -27.26
C LYS A 874 0.74 7.75 -26.15
N ILE A 875 0.53 6.88 -25.19
CA ILE A 875 1.47 6.59 -24.11
C ILE A 875 1.84 5.12 -24.13
N ARG A 876 3.08 4.81 -23.74
CA ARG A 876 3.57 3.44 -23.60
C ARG A 876 3.70 3.07 -22.14
N THR A 877 3.00 2.03 -21.71
CA THR A 877 2.99 1.56 -20.34
C THR A 877 3.80 0.26 -20.18
N GLU A 878 4.24 0.01 -18.97
CA GLU A 878 5.14 -1.08 -18.61
C GLU A 878 4.39 -2.09 -17.73
N ILE A 879 4.58 -3.38 -18.03
CA ILE A 879 4.15 -4.49 -17.20
C ILE A 879 5.41 -5.20 -16.74
N ILE A 880 5.78 -5.01 -15.47
CA ILE A 880 7.01 -5.53 -14.89
C ILE A 880 6.77 -6.91 -14.33
N ASN A 881 7.48 -7.91 -14.85
CA ASN A 881 7.58 -9.22 -14.22
C ASN A 881 8.54 -9.11 -13.02
N LYS A 882 7.99 -9.05 -11.81
CA LYS A 882 8.75 -8.85 -10.58
C LYS A 882 9.76 -9.97 -10.32
N GLU A 883 9.41 -11.21 -10.64
CA GLU A 883 10.29 -12.39 -10.49
C GLU A 883 11.46 -12.32 -11.45
N GLN A 884 11.20 -12.08 -12.74
CA GLN A 884 12.28 -11.92 -13.73
C GLN A 884 13.16 -10.70 -13.42
N LYS A 885 12.59 -9.58 -12.98
CA LYS A 885 13.34 -8.41 -12.54
C LYS A 885 14.29 -8.75 -11.39
N GLN A 886 13.82 -9.52 -10.41
CA GLN A 886 14.66 -9.95 -9.28
C GLN A 886 15.77 -10.89 -9.76
N ASN A 887 15.48 -11.80 -10.67
CA ASN A 887 16.48 -12.70 -11.26
C ASN A 887 17.57 -11.94 -12.02
N VAL A 888 17.20 -10.93 -12.82
CA VAL A 888 18.16 -10.07 -13.53
C VAL A 888 19.01 -9.27 -12.54
N LEU A 889 18.39 -8.71 -11.50
CA LEU A 889 19.09 -7.99 -10.43
C LEU A 889 20.10 -8.88 -9.71
N ASN A 890 19.69 -10.10 -9.35
CA ASN A 890 20.57 -11.07 -8.70
C ASN A 890 21.78 -11.43 -9.58
N GLN A 891 21.59 -11.56 -10.90
CA GLN A 891 22.69 -11.78 -11.85
C GLN A 891 23.67 -10.60 -11.88
N ILE A 892 23.18 -9.37 -11.87
CA ILE A 892 24.00 -8.14 -11.86
C ILE A 892 24.85 -8.10 -10.58
N ILE A 893 24.23 -8.32 -9.41
CA ILE A 893 24.92 -8.36 -8.12
C ILE A 893 25.98 -9.48 -8.08
N LYS A 894 25.64 -10.66 -8.57
CA LYS A 894 26.57 -11.82 -8.64
C LYS A 894 27.79 -11.54 -9.52
N ASN A 895 27.61 -10.88 -10.67
CA ASN A 895 28.69 -10.50 -11.55
C ASN A 895 29.62 -9.47 -10.88
N ARG A 896 29.10 -8.49 -10.14
CA ARG A 896 29.91 -7.55 -9.35
C ARG A 896 30.77 -8.29 -8.31
N GLN A 897 30.15 -9.17 -7.55
CA GLN A 897 30.85 -9.93 -6.50
C GLN A 897 31.97 -10.80 -7.09
N LYS A 898 31.74 -11.39 -8.27
CA LYS A 898 32.75 -12.15 -8.99
C LYS A 898 33.91 -11.30 -9.45
N ASN A 899 33.62 -10.12 -9.97
CA ASN A 899 34.65 -9.17 -10.41
C ASN A 899 35.49 -8.65 -9.23
N GLN A 900 34.84 -8.31 -8.09
CA GLN A 900 35.55 -7.90 -6.86
C GLN A 900 36.45 -9.02 -6.32
N LYS A 901 35.99 -10.27 -6.34
CA LYS A 901 36.82 -11.42 -5.93
C LYS A 901 38.03 -11.61 -6.84
N LEU A 902 37.88 -11.36 -8.15
CA LEU A 902 38.97 -11.42 -9.13
C LEU A 902 39.99 -10.27 -8.91
N GLU A 903 39.50 -9.06 -8.62
CA GLU A 903 40.36 -7.93 -8.32
C GLU A 903 41.15 -8.14 -7.02
N HIS A 904 40.50 -8.64 -5.97
CA HIS A 904 41.17 -9.01 -4.70
C HIS A 904 42.22 -10.11 -4.90
N LYS A 905 41.93 -11.09 -5.76
CA LYS A 905 42.88 -12.17 -6.07
C LYS A 905 44.07 -11.61 -6.86
N ASN A 906 43.83 -10.78 -7.86
CA ASN A 906 44.88 -10.15 -8.65
C ASN A 906 45.75 -9.21 -7.80
N ASN A 907 45.17 -8.47 -6.86
CA ASN A 907 45.92 -7.61 -5.93
C ASN A 907 46.73 -8.42 -4.93
N ASN A 908 46.23 -9.56 -4.44
CA ASN A 908 46.98 -10.46 -3.56
C ASN A 908 48.10 -11.17 -4.30
N ASP A 909 47.87 -11.59 -5.55
CA ASP A 909 48.90 -12.18 -6.43
C ASP A 909 49.99 -11.14 -6.80
N ALA A 910 49.60 -9.88 -7.01
CA ALA A 910 50.54 -8.77 -7.21
C ALA A 910 51.36 -8.46 -5.93
N LEU A 911 50.73 -8.44 -4.76
CA LEU A 911 51.46 -8.28 -3.47
C LEU A 911 52.36 -9.47 -3.18
N HIS A 912 51.94 -10.70 -3.52
CA HIS A 912 52.76 -11.90 -3.33
C HIS A 912 53.97 -11.93 -4.27
N ASN A 913 53.79 -11.41 -5.51
CA ASN A 913 54.88 -11.27 -6.46
C ASN A 913 55.85 -10.12 -6.07
N LEU A 914 55.35 -9.00 -5.54
CA LEU A 914 56.18 -7.92 -4.96
C LEU A 914 56.99 -8.40 -3.73
N ASN A 915 56.40 -9.19 -2.84
CA ASN A 915 57.10 -9.76 -1.72
C ASN A 915 58.12 -10.88 -2.11
N LYS A 916 57.89 -11.60 -3.21
CA LYS A 916 58.89 -12.52 -3.78
C LYS A 916 60.07 -11.81 -4.41
N ASN A 917 59.84 -10.69 -5.07
CA ASN A 917 60.92 -9.87 -5.66
C ASN A 917 61.73 -9.16 -4.59
N ASN A 918 61.12 -8.72 -3.47
CA ASN A 918 61.83 -8.10 -2.33
C ASN A 918 62.68 -9.07 -1.52
N ASN A 919 62.38 -10.39 -1.57
CA ASN A 919 63.26 -11.38 -0.93
C ASN A 919 64.45 -11.85 -1.79
N ASN A 920 64.56 -11.42 -3.07
CA ASN A 920 65.68 -11.73 -3.93
C ASN A 920 66.64 -10.56 -4.14
N GLU A 921 66.39 -9.38 -3.55
CA GLU A 921 67.28 -8.23 -3.57
C GLU A 921 67.62 -7.77 -2.15
N SER A 922 68.19 -8.61 -1.35
CA SER A 922 68.92 -8.20 -0.16
C SER A 922 70.40 -8.08 -0.51
N GLU A 923 70.77 -7.02 -1.19
CA GLU A 923 72.08 -6.34 -1.15
C GLU A 923 72.06 -5.10 -2.06
N GLY A 924 72.08 -3.91 -1.40
CA GLY A 924 72.45 -2.67 -2.11
C GLY A 924 71.41 -1.51 -2.16
N ASN A 925 71.54 -0.62 -1.17
CA ASN A 925 71.28 0.84 -1.27
C ASN A 925 70.24 1.40 -2.26
N ASN A 926 69.05 1.85 -1.76
CA ASN A 926 68.65 3.28 -1.90
C ASN A 926 67.23 3.50 -1.35
N THR A 927 67.13 4.04 -0.16
CA THR A 927 65.86 4.40 0.52
C THR A 927 65.44 5.82 0.21
N LYS A 928 65.32 6.25 -1.05
CA LYS A 928 64.78 7.60 -1.36
C LYS A 928 63.78 7.73 -2.51
N ASP A 929 63.56 6.69 -3.27
CA ASP A 929 62.61 6.80 -4.42
C ASP A 929 61.22 6.19 -4.19
N PHE A 930 60.93 5.64 -3.02
CA PHE A 930 59.67 4.96 -2.76
C PHE A 930 58.54 5.84 -2.24
N LEU A 931 58.84 7.14 -1.94
CA LEU A 931 57.83 8.08 -1.39
C LEU A 931 57.17 8.96 -2.48
N ASN A 932 57.60 8.97 -3.71
CA ASN A 932 57.09 9.80 -4.79
C ASN A 932 56.10 9.12 -5.75
N ILE A 933 55.79 7.83 -5.56
CA ILE A 933 54.81 7.12 -6.40
C ILE A 933 53.40 7.06 -5.79
N MET A 934 53.25 7.33 -4.46
CA MET A 934 51.94 7.25 -3.79
C MET A 934 51.16 8.58 -3.71
N THR A 935 51.68 9.67 -4.31
CA THR A 935 50.98 10.98 -4.27
C THR A 935 50.33 11.41 -5.58
N ASN A 936 50.27 10.54 -6.62
CA ASN A 936 49.67 10.87 -7.92
C ASN A 936 48.59 9.86 -8.40
N ALA A 937 47.86 9.27 -7.47
CA ALA A 937 46.63 8.52 -7.81
C ALA A 937 45.57 8.81 -6.74
N ASN A 938 44.99 10.01 -6.80
CA ASN A 938 43.67 10.31 -6.28
C ASN A 938 42.78 10.87 -7.40
#